data_7f40cc7c0d34810e0fc6902fe7528057
#
_entry.id   7f40cc7c0d34810e0fc6902fe7528057
#
_cell.length_a   1.000
_cell.length_b   1.000
_cell.length_c   1.000
_cell.angle_alpha   90.00
_cell.angle_beta   90.00
_cell.angle_gamma   90.00
#
_symmetry.space_group_name_H-M   'P 1'
#
loop_
_entity.id
_entity.type
_entity.pdbx_description
1 polymer ?
#
loop_
_entity_poly.entity_id
_entity_poly.type
_entity_poly.pdbx_seq_one_letter_code
_entity_poly.pdbx_strand_id
1 'polypeptide(L)'
;MISGLLKKLFGSRNERLVKQYSLAVTRINALESGMQALSDEALRAKTDEFRKRLAAGETLDDLLPEAFAVVREASVRVYGMRHFDVQMIGGMVLHDGKIAEMRTGEGKTLVATLPSYLNALAGKGVHVITVNDYLARRDAEWVARIHRFLGLSVGVNLSQMPHDEKQQAYAADITYGTNNEFGFDYLRDNMVYAAGERVQRKLNFAIVDEVDSILIDEARTPLIISGQAEDHTEMYIKMNAVPPLLEKGEAAKGEGESDSGDFIVDLKAHSVLLTEQGHEKAEEILTRLGILPEGSSLYEPANIALMHHLYAALRAHNLFHKDQHYVVQNGEVVIVDEFTGRLMTGRRWSDGLHQAVEAKEGATIQAENQTLASITFQNYFRMYAKLSGMTGTADTEAFEFQSIYGLETVVIPTNRPVRRKDENDLVYRTAKEKYKAIIDDICACRERGQPVLVGTTSIENSELLSMLLTQDQIDHQVLNAKQHAREADIVAQAGRPGMVTIATNMAGRGTDIVLGGAVEKRIDEIRENAALADADRQAQIEALRAEWQPLHDEVVAAGGLHIIGSERHESRRIDNQLRGRSGRQGDPGSSRFYLSLEDPLLKIFAGERLNSIMVRLKLPEGEAIEHAMVNRSLEGAQRKVEQRNFDVRKQLLEYDDVSNDQRKVIYEQRNELLESADISETVTAMRGGVIEDLFRTHVPVGSMEEQWDLPAFEAALAAEYQLKLPVAGWLAEDANLSDDELLARVIAAADQQYAHKVDQVNLEAWHGFERSIMLQSLDTHWREHLSALDQLRQGIHLRGYAQKNPKQEFKREAFELFESLLNVVRVDVTRILMTVQIQAAEQIQEVEQPALENVQYQHAEFDEAQDEEVPAPAAPAQPMQNLGPKVGRNDPCPCGSGKKFKHCHGALS
;
A
#
# COMPACT_ATOMS: atom_id res chain seq x y z
N MET A 1 -22.31 29.32 -20.71
CA MET A 1 -23.76 29.31 -20.93
C MET A 1 -24.24 28.22 -21.89
N ILE A 2 -23.61 28.00 -23.05
CA ILE A 2 -24.00 26.94 -24.03
C ILE A 2 -23.89 25.53 -23.44
N SER A 3 -22.82 25.22 -22.66
CA SER A 3 -22.66 23.92 -22.01
C SER A 3 -23.76 23.62 -20.97
N GLY A 4 -24.25 24.63 -20.25
CA GLY A 4 -25.34 24.47 -19.30
C GLY A 4 -26.69 24.22 -19.95
N LEU A 5 -26.91 24.77 -21.14
CA LEU A 5 -28.16 24.57 -21.91
C LEU A 5 -28.17 23.17 -22.56
N LEU A 6 -27.03 22.73 -23.10
CA LEU A 6 -26.84 21.37 -23.62
C LEU A 6 -27.02 20.31 -22.53
N LYS A 7 -26.48 20.58 -21.32
CA LYS A 7 -26.66 19.67 -20.16
C LYS A 7 -28.13 19.57 -19.72
N LYS A 8 -28.92 20.66 -19.84
CA LYS A 8 -30.37 20.64 -19.56
C LYS A 8 -31.19 19.91 -20.62
N LEU A 9 -30.76 19.91 -21.90
CA LEU A 9 -31.44 19.25 -23.00
C LEU A 9 -31.11 17.77 -23.16
N PHE A 10 -29.84 17.40 -22.96
CA PHE A 10 -29.33 16.07 -23.23
C PHE A 10 -28.95 15.25 -21.97
N GLY A 11 -29.08 15.83 -20.78
CA GLY A 11 -28.62 15.25 -19.53
C GLY A 11 -27.10 15.19 -19.41
N SER A 12 -26.59 14.85 -18.23
CA SER A 12 -25.17 14.55 -17.99
C SER A 12 -24.79 13.21 -18.62
N ARG A 13 -23.48 12.93 -18.81
CA ARG A 13 -22.99 11.60 -19.24
C ARG A 13 -23.48 10.52 -18.29
N ASN A 14 -23.40 10.78 -16.99
CA ASN A 14 -23.87 9.87 -15.93
C ASN A 14 -25.37 9.53 -16.08
N GLU A 15 -26.22 10.54 -16.27
CA GLU A 15 -27.67 10.32 -16.47
C GLU A 15 -27.98 9.46 -17.69
N ARG A 16 -27.24 9.63 -18.77
CA ARG A 16 -27.41 8.82 -19.99
C ARG A 16 -26.99 7.36 -19.76
N LEU A 17 -25.86 7.15 -19.08
CA LEU A 17 -25.41 5.79 -18.71
C LEU A 17 -26.41 5.10 -17.79
N VAL A 18 -26.85 5.75 -16.72
CA VAL A 18 -27.85 5.21 -15.81
C VAL A 18 -29.15 4.87 -16.55
N LYS A 19 -29.59 5.71 -17.48
CA LYS A 19 -30.76 5.45 -18.34
C LYS A 19 -30.55 4.23 -19.24
N GLN A 20 -29.36 4.07 -19.80
CA GLN A 20 -29.01 2.89 -20.61
C GLN A 20 -29.08 1.60 -19.78
N TYR A 21 -28.49 1.60 -18.59
CA TYR A 21 -28.59 0.46 -17.68
C TYR A 21 -30.02 0.16 -17.24
N SER A 22 -30.84 1.21 -17.03
CA SER A 22 -32.26 1.02 -16.66
C SER A 22 -33.06 0.26 -17.73
N LEU A 23 -32.70 0.38 -19.01
CA LEU A 23 -33.33 -0.43 -20.08
C LEU A 23 -32.98 -1.92 -19.94
N ALA A 24 -31.75 -2.24 -19.55
CA ALA A 24 -31.35 -3.62 -19.27
C ALA A 24 -32.06 -4.19 -18.03
N VAL A 25 -32.26 -3.35 -16.98
CA VAL A 25 -33.04 -3.73 -15.80
C VAL A 25 -34.46 -4.13 -16.18
N THR A 26 -35.09 -3.45 -17.13
CA THR A 26 -36.43 -3.80 -17.61
C THR A 26 -36.47 -5.22 -18.23
N ARG A 27 -35.38 -5.60 -18.93
CA ARG A 27 -35.26 -6.99 -19.47
C ARG A 27 -35.10 -8.02 -18.34
N ILE A 28 -34.27 -7.70 -17.34
CA ILE A 28 -34.06 -8.57 -16.17
C ILE A 28 -35.40 -8.76 -15.42
N ASN A 29 -36.15 -7.68 -15.21
CA ASN A 29 -37.44 -7.73 -14.54
C ASN A 29 -38.46 -8.58 -15.29
N ALA A 30 -38.43 -8.58 -16.63
CA ALA A 30 -39.31 -9.43 -17.45
C ALA A 30 -39.02 -10.92 -17.29
N LEU A 31 -37.82 -11.31 -16.90
CA LEU A 31 -37.42 -12.71 -16.68
C LEU A 31 -37.77 -13.22 -15.28
N GLU A 32 -38.08 -12.32 -14.32
CA GLU A 32 -38.25 -12.65 -12.91
C GLU A 32 -39.31 -13.74 -12.69
N SER A 33 -40.49 -13.62 -13.29
CA SER A 33 -41.57 -14.62 -13.13
C SER A 33 -41.19 -16.01 -13.65
N GLY A 34 -40.38 -16.05 -14.73
CA GLY A 34 -39.83 -17.30 -15.27
C GLY A 34 -38.86 -17.96 -14.29
N MET A 35 -38.01 -17.19 -13.62
CA MET A 35 -37.06 -17.72 -12.62
C MET A 35 -37.77 -18.20 -11.37
N GLN A 36 -38.79 -17.47 -10.90
CA GLN A 36 -39.61 -17.88 -9.75
C GLN A 36 -40.32 -19.22 -9.96
N ALA A 37 -40.69 -19.57 -11.20
CA ALA A 37 -41.35 -20.82 -11.53
C ALA A 37 -40.40 -22.05 -11.52
N LEU A 38 -39.08 -21.87 -11.49
CA LEU A 38 -38.10 -22.95 -11.48
C LEU A 38 -38.00 -23.61 -10.10
N SER A 39 -37.75 -24.93 -10.05
CA SER A 39 -37.30 -25.59 -8.82
C SER A 39 -35.88 -25.16 -8.44
N ASP A 40 -35.46 -25.46 -7.21
CA ASP A 40 -34.10 -25.16 -6.76
C ASP A 40 -33.04 -25.84 -7.60
N GLU A 41 -33.26 -27.08 -7.98
CA GLU A 41 -32.38 -27.84 -8.86
C GLU A 41 -32.35 -27.26 -10.28
N ALA A 42 -33.50 -26.82 -10.81
CA ALA A 42 -33.56 -26.20 -12.13
C ALA A 42 -32.87 -24.82 -12.14
N LEU A 43 -33.01 -24.04 -11.07
CA LEU A 43 -32.33 -22.75 -10.94
C LEU A 43 -30.81 -22.93 -10.83
N ARG A 44 -30.36 -23.92 -10.06
CA ARG A 44 -28.93 -24.28 -9.96
C ARG A 44 -28.35 -24.75 -11.29
N ALA A 45 -29.12 -25.57 -12.05
CA ALA A 45 -28.73 -26.11 -13.37
C ALA A 45 -28.50 -25.01 -14.42
N LYS A 46 -29.02 -23.78 -14.20
CA LYS A 46 -28.75 -22.63 -15.05
C LYS A 46 -27.27 -22.27 -15.11
N THR A 47 -26.51 -22.49 -14.04
CA THR A 47 -25.06 -22.27 -14.04
C THR A 47 -24.33 -23.12 -15.06
N ASP A 48 -24.69 -24.44 -15.14
CA ASP A 48 -24.11 -25.35 -16.13
C ASP A 48 -24.59 -25.04 -17.56
N GLU A 49 -25.85 -24.61 -17.72
CA GLU A 49 -26.37 -24.13 -18.99
C GLU A 49 -25.57 -22.91 -19.49
N PHE A 50 -25.33 -21.92 -18.66
CA PHE A 50 -24.57 -20.72 -19.01
C PHE A 50 -23.12 -21.05 -19.37
N ARG A 51 -22.45 -21.92 -18.62
CA ARG A 51 -21.09 -22.38 -18.93
C ARG A 51 -21.05 -23.06 -20.32
N LYS A 52 -22.05 -23.86 -20.68
CA LYS A 52 -22.16 -24.49 -22.02
C LYS A 52 -22.37 -23.44 -23.12
N ARG A 53 -23.22 -22.45 -22.89
CA ARG A 53 -23.47 -21.35 -23.84
C ARG A 53 -22.21 -20.50 -24.07
N LEU A 54 -21.47 -20.21 -23.00
CA LEU A 54 -20.15 -19.55 -23.10
C LEU A 54 -19.17 -20.38 -23.95
N ALA A 55 -19.10 -21.69 -23.70
CA ALA A 55 -18.26 -22.61 -24.49
C ALA A 55 -18.69 -22.70 -25.96
N ALA A 56 -19.99 -22.46 -26.26
CA ALA A 56 -20.51 -22.38 -27.60
C ALA A 56 -20.30 -21.01 -28.30
N GLY A 57 -19.70 -20.02 -27.61
CA GLY A 57 -19.32 -18.74 -28.18
C GLY A 57 -20.23 -17.55 -27.82
N GLU A 58 -21.25 -17.73 -26.97
CA GLU A 58 -21.98 -16.59 -26.43
C GLU A 58 -21.08 -15.76 -25.50
N THR A 59 -21.37 -14.47 -25.39
CA THR A 59 -20.59 -13.57 -24.52
C THR A 59 -21.21 -13.46 -23.11
N LEU A 60 -20.42 -12.98 -22.12
CA LEU A 60 -20.95 -12.67 -20.78
C LEU A 60 -22.04 -11.59 -20.83
N ASP A 61 -21.93 -10.64 -21.76
CA ASP A 61 -22.93 -9.57 -21.97
C ASP A 61 -24.28 -10.12 -22.48
N ASP A 62 -24.24 -11.14 -23.32
CA ASP A 62 -25.47 -11.83 -23.80
C ASP A 62 -26.17 -12.56 -22.66
N LEU A 63 -25.42 -13.19 -21.77
CA LEU A 63 -25.90 -13.92 -20.61
C LEU A 63 -26.37 -13.04 -19.46
N LEU A 64 -25.87 -11.79 -19.37
CA LEU A 64 -26.05 -10.89 -18.23
C LEU A 64 -27.53 -10.78 -17.76
N PRO A 65 -28.52 -10.55 -18.61
CA PRO A 65 -29.90 -10.41 -18.14
C PRO A 65 -30.44 -11.68 -17.45
N GLU A 66 -30.18 -12.85 -18.01
CA GLU A 66 -30.60 -14.13 -17.42
C GLU A 66 -29.83 -14.43 -16.14
N ALA A 67 -28.50 -14.26 -16.15
CA ALA A 67 -27.63 -14.51 -15.01
C ALA A 67 -28.01 -13.64 -13.80
N PHE A 68 -28.27 -12.35 -14.03
CA PHE A 68 -28.70 -11.44 -12.97
C PHE A 68 -30.10 -11.79 -12.42
N ALA A 69 -31.02 -12.24 -13.28
CA ALA A 69 -32.33 -12.74 -12.84
C ALA A 69 -32.18 -14.02 -11.99
N VAL A 70 -31.28 -14.92 -12.34
CA VAL A 70 -30.97 -16.13 -11.55
C VAL A 70 -30.39 -15.77 -10.16
N VAL A 71 -29.41 -14.86 -10.09
CA VAL A 71 -28.83 -14.41 -8.80
C VAL A 71 -29.87 -13.71 -7.94
N ARG A 72 -30.72 -12.87 -8.53
CA ARG A 72 -31.82 -12.21 -7.81
C ARG A 72 -32.75 -13.23 -7.15
N GLU A 73 -33.19 -14.24 -7.90
CA GLU A 73 -34.08 -15.29 -7.38
C GLU A 73 -33.35 -16.13 -6.31
N ALA A 74 -32.10 -16.50 -6.53
CA ALA A 74 -31.30 -17.21 -5.53
C ALA A 74 -31.20 -16.42 -4.22
N SER A 75 -30.96 -15.09 -4.28
CA SER A 75 -30.92 -14.20 -3.12
C SER A 75 -32.25 -14.17 -2.37
N VAL A 76 -33.37 -14.18 -3.10
CA VAL A 76 -34.72 -14.27 -2.47
C VAL A 76 -34.90 -15.59 -1.74
N ARG A 77 -34.51 -16.72 -2.35
CA ARG A 77 -34.67 -18.05 -1.74
C ARG A 77 -33.76 -18.24 -0.52
N VAL A 78 -32.53 -17.74 -0.58
CA VAL A 78 -31.54 -17.92 0.50
C VAL A 78 -31.77 -16.97 1.66
N TYR A 79 -32.07 -15.70 1.39
CA TYR A 79 -32.13 -14.63 2.39
C TYR A 79 -33.46 -13.89 2.47
N GLY A 80 -34.40 -14.11 1.53
CA GLY A 80 -35.61 -13.29 1.40
C GLY A 80 -35.32 -11.88 0.85
N MET A 81 -34.11 -11.66 0.33
CA MET A 81 -33.66 -10.35 -0.14
C MET A 81 -33.70 -10.25 -1.67
N ARG A 82 -34.62 -9.44 -2.18
CA ARG A 82 -34.72 -9.13 -3.59
C ARG A 82 -33.84 -7.93 -3.94
N HIS A 83 -32.89 -8.07 -4.88
CA HIS A 83 -32.12 -6.94 -5.37
C HIS A 83 -33.03 -5.83 -5.90
N PHE A 84 -32.75 -4.58 -5.52
CA PHE A 84 -33.41 -3.41 -6.07
C PHE A 84 -32.92 -3.11 -7.48
N ASP A 85 -33.71 -2.37 -8.25
CA ASP A 85 -33.33 -2.00 -9.62
C ASP A 85 -32.03 -1.19 -9.67
N VAL A 86 -31.80 -0.32 -8.69
CA VAL A 86 -30.53 0.45 -8.55
C VAL A 86 -29.33 -0.48 -8.26
N GLN A 87 -29.56 -1.58 -7.55
CA GLN A 87 -28.51 -2.58 -7.31
C GLN A 87 -28.18 -3.37 -8.58
N MET A 88 -29.18 -3.66 -9.42
CA MET A 88 -28.93 -4.23 -10.75
C MET A 88 -28.06 -3.32 -11.62
N ILE A 89 -28.32 -1.99 -11.59
CA ILE A 89 -27.48 -0.99 -12.26
C ILE A 89 -26.05 -1.06 -11.70
N GLY A 90 -25.89 -1.11 -10.38
CA GLY A 90 -24.57 -1.27 -9.73
C GLY A 90 -23.81 -2.48 -10.21
N GLY A 91 -24.48 -3.64 -10.27
CA GLY A 91 -23.90 -4.88 -10.78
C GLY A 91 -23.43 -4.78 -12.24
N MET A 92 -24.21 -4.12 -13.11
CA MET A 92 -23.84 -3.88 -14.52
C MET A 92 -22.65 -2.94 -14.63
N VAL A 93 -22.60 -1.86 -13.85
CA VAL A 93 -21.47 -0.92 -13.81
C VAL A 93 -20.17 -1.64 -13.41
N LEU A 94 -20.23 -2.51 -12.41
CA LEU A 94 -19.10 -3.33 -11.98
C LEU A 94 -18.68 -4.32 -13.07
N HIS A 95 -19.67 -4.97 -13.74
CA HIS A 95 -19.37 -5.88 -14.84
C HIS A 95 -18.66 -5.18 -15.99
N ASP A 96 -19.01 -3.94 -16.28
CA ASP A 96 -18.39 -3.10 -17.32
C ASP A 96 -16.98 -2.60 -16.97
N GLY A 97 -16.41 -2.99 -15.82
CA GLY A 97 -15.08 -2.52 -15.41
C GLY A 97 -15.06 -1.04 -15.01
N LYS A 98 -16.07 -0.59 -14.28
CA LYS A 98 -16.23 0.79 -13.84
C LYS A 98 -16.41 0.86 -12.32
N ILE A 99 -16.38 2.08 -11.77
CA ILE A 99 -16.69 2.32 -10.35
C ILE A 99 -18.18 2.60 -10.18
N ALA A 100 -18.84 1.77 -9.38
CA ALA A 100 -20.19 1.98 -8.94
C ALA A 100 -20.20 2.85 -7.67
N GLU A 101 -20.48 4.14 -7.78
CA GLU A 101 -20.73 4.96 -6.62
C GLU A 101 -22.15 4.74 -6.13
N MET A 102 -22.29 3.98 -5.05
CA MET A 102 -23.54 3.72 -4.34
C MET A 102 -23.41 4.19 -2.90
N ARG A 103 -24.30 5.03 -2.46
CA ARG A 103 -24.26 5.55 -1.09
C ARG A 103 -24.19 4.44 -0.06
N THR A 104 -23.58 4.73 1.08
CA THR A 104 -23.50 3.78 2.19
C THR A 104 -24.93 3.36 2.62
N GLY A 105 -25.13 2.07 2.89
CA GLY A 105 -26.44 1.52 3.22
C GLY A 105 -27.30 1.10 2.01
N GLU A 106 -26.81 1.24 0.76
CA GLU A 106 -27.50 0.76 -0.44
C GLU A 106 -27.25 -0.72 -0.77
N GLY A 107 -26.57 -1.46 0.12
CA GLY A 107 -26.35 -2.90 0.00
C GLY A 107 -25.30 -3.30 -1.04
N LYS A 108 -24.16 -2.61 -1.05
CA LYS A 108 -23.02 -2.90 -1.98
C LYS A 108 -22.57 -4.36 -1.94
N THR A 109 -22.48 -4.97 -0.76
CA THR A 109 -22.09 -6.38 -0.60
C THR A 109 -23.02 -7.32 -1.41
N LEU A 110 -24.33 -7.03 -1.40
CA LEU A 110 -25.30 -7.79 -2.19
C LEU A 110 -25.14 -7.52 -3.70
N VAL A 111 -24.83 -6.27 -4.09
CA VAL A 111 -24.56 -5.90 -5.49
C VAL A 111 -23.40 -6.69 -6.07
N ALA A 112 -22.33 -6.89 -5.29
CA ALA A 112 -21.14 -7.64 -5.74
C ALA A 112 -21.46 -9.08 -6.15
N THR A 113 -22.56 -9.69 -5.66
CA THR A 113 -22.96 -11.05 -6.03
C THR A 113 -23.31 -11.19 -7.52
N LEU A 114 -23.84 -10.14 -8.12
CA LEU A 114 -24.25 -10.11 -9.51
C LEU A 114 -23.08 -10.25 -10.50
N PRO A 115 -22.09 -9.32 -10.51
CA PRO A 115 -20.96 -9.40 -11.41
C PRO A 115 -20.00 -10.53 -11.03
N SER A 116 -19.87 -10.90 -9.75
CA SER A 116 -19.01 -12.02 -9.35
C SER A 116 -19.55 -13.35 -9.89
N TYR A 117 -20.85 -13.60 -9.78
CA TYR A 117 -21.46 -14.79 -10.39
C TYR A 117 -21.24 -14.83 -11.89
N LEU A 118 -21.61 -13.76 -12.61
CA LEU A 118 -21.52 -13.72 -14.07
C LEU A 118 -20.09 -13.95 -14.58
N ASN A 119 -19.11 -13.29 -13.97
CA ASN A 119 -17.72 -13.43 -14.42
C ASN A 119 -17.07 -14.74 -13.97
N ALA A 120 -17.54 -15.35 -12.88
CA ALA A 120 -17.08 -16.66 -12.41
C ALA A 120 -17.47 -17.79 -13.38
N LEU A 121 -18.53 -17.63 -14.17
CA LEU A 121 -18.95 -18.61 -15.20
C LEU A 121 -17.82 -18.91 -16.20
N ALA A 122 -16.92 -17.95 -16.44
CA ALA A 122 -15.79 -18.12 -17.35
C ALA A 122 -14.70 -19.07 -16.79
N GLY A 123 -14.76 -19.48 -15.53
CA GLY A 123 -13.79 -20.38 -14.88
C GLY A 123 -12.39 -19.78 -14.65
N LYS A 124 -12.22 -18.46 -14.88
CA LYS A 124 -10.92 -17.77 -14.77
C LYS A 124 -10.63 -17.19 -13.40
N GLY A 125 -11.56 -17.26 -12.45
CA GLY A 125 -11.49 -16.70 -11.12
C GLY A 125 -11.90 -15.23 -11.05
N VAL A 126 -12.57 -14.88 -9.95
CA VAL A 126 -12.99 -13.52 -9.61
C VAL A 126 -12.47 -13.21 -8.20
N HIS A 127 -11.79 -12.11 -8.05
CA HIS A 127 -11.32 -11.62 -6.75
C HIS A 127 -12.22 -10.50 -6.25
N VAL A 128 -12.72 -10.62 -5.02
CA VAL A 128 -13.45 -9.56 -4.33
C VAL A 128 -12.58 -9.07 -3.18
N ILE A 129 -12.14 -7.82 -3.28
CA ILE A 129 -11.06 -7.27 -2.47
C ILE A 129 -11.63 -6.24 -1.51
N THR A 130 -11.31 -6.37 -0.23
CA THR A 130 -11.75 -5.48 0.84
C THR A 130 -10.57 -5.01 1.70
N VAL A 131 -10.83 -4.13 2.68
CA VAL A 131 -9.79 -3.44 3.45
C VAL A 131 -9.23 -4.23 4.63
N ASN A 132 -9.93 -5.24 5.15
CA ASN A 132 -9.45 -6.02 6.29
C ASN A 132 -10.00 -7.46 6.32
N ASP A 133 -9.35 -8.32 7.11
CA ASP A 133 -9.67 -9.74 7.22
C ASP A 133 -11.07 -10.00 7.81
N TYR A 134 -11.53 -9.14 8.71
CA TYR A 134 -12.87 -9.27 9.29
C TYR A 134 -13.95 -9.13 8.21
N LEU A 135 -13.86 -8.08 7.38
CA LEU A 135 -14.81 -7.86 6.27
C LEU A 135 -14.69 -8.96 5.21
N ALA A 136 -13.47 -9.36 4.87
CA ALA A 136 -13.23 -10.44 3.91
C ALA A 136 -13.94 -11.74 4.33
N ARG A 137 -13.78 -12.14 5.59
CA ARG A 137 -14.42 -13.33 6.15
C ARG A 137 -15.94 -13.19 6.23
N ARG A 138 -16.41 -12.11 6.85
CA ARG A 138 -17.85 -11.84 7.03
C ARG A 138 -18.60 -11.85 5.70
N ASP A 139 -18.12 -11.08 4.75
CA ASP A 139 -18.80 -10.90 3.47
C ASP A 139 -18.72 -12.18 2.61
N ALA A 140 -17.56 -12.86 2.64
CA ALA A 140 -17.44 -14.16 1.97
C ALA A 140 -18.42 -15.20 2.52
N GLU A 141 -18.50 -15.37 3.84
CA GLU A 141 -19.41 -16.32 4.48
C GLU A 141 -20.87 -16.03 4.15
N TRP A 142 -21.23 -14.74 4.18
CA TRP A 142 -22.58 -14.32 3.85
C TRP A 142 -22.91 -14.55 2.37
N VAL A 143 -22.08 -14.07 1.46
CA VAL A 143 -22.26 -14.19 0.01
C VAL A 143 -22.14 -15.64 -0.48
N ALA A 144 -21.28 -16.44 0.16
CA ALA A 144 -21.07 -17.84 -0.21
C ALA A 144 -22.34 -18.67 -0.22
N ARG A 145 -23.34 -18.37 0.62
CA ARG A 145 -24.61 -19.10 0.64
C ARG A 145 -25.35 -18.96 -0.69
N ILE A 146 -25.37 -17.75 -1.29
CA ILE A 146 -25.99 -17.51 -2.60
C ILE A 146 -25.22 -18.25 -3.69
N HIS A 147 -23.90 -18.11 -3.71
CA HIS A 147 -23.06 -18.70 -4.77
C HIS A 147 -23.04 -20.23 -4.69
N ARG A 148 -22.95 -20.80 -3.48
CA ARG A 148 -23.03 -22.27 -3.28
C ARG A 148 -24.38 -22.82 -3.65
N PHE A 149 -25.49 -22.09 -3.38
CA PHE A 149 -26.81 -22.47 -3.85
C PHE A 149 -26.84 -22.59 -5.38
N LEU A 150 -26.13 -21.71 -6.09
CA LEU A 150 -26.01 -21.71 -7.55
C LEU A 150 -24.89 -22.64 -8.08
N GLY A 151 -24.17 -23.35 -7.19
CA GLY A 151 -23.16 -24.33 -7.58
C GLY A 151 -21.75 -23.74 -7.82
N LEU A 152 -21.46 -22.53 -7.35
CA LEU A 152 -20.13 -21.95 -7.38
C LEU A 152 -19.40 -22.11 -6.04
N SER A 153 -18.08 -22.22 -6.10
CA SER A 153 -17.19 -22.25 -4.94
C SER A 153 -16.74 -20.84 -4.54
N VAL A 154 -16.62 -20.62 -3.23
CA VAL A 154 -16.12 -19.37 -2.66
C VAL A 154 -15.01 -19.69 -1.67
N GLY A 155 -13.82 -19.08 -1.89
CA GLY A 155 -12.66 -19.14 -1.03
C GLY A 155 -12.45 -17.81 -0.30
N VAL A 156 -11.71 -17.85 0.81
CA VAL A 156 -11.32 -16.67 1.57
C VAL A 156 -9.82 -16.70 1.76
N ASN A 157 -9.15 -15.63 1.40
CA ASN A 157 -7.72 -15.43 1.60
C ASN A 157 -7.49 -14.42 2.73
N LEU A 158 -6.89 -14.86 3.81
CA LEU A 158 -6.64 -14.10 5.03
C LEU A 158 -5.14 -14.04 5.33
N SER A 159 -4.75 -13.08 6.18
CA SER A 159 -3.39 -13.00 6.70
C SER A 159 -3.00 -14.25 7.49
N GLN A 160 -1.73 -14.62 7.44
CA GLN A 160 -1.13 -15.78 8.14
C GLN A 160 -1.77 -17.15 7.80
N MET A 161 -2.50 -17.25 6.70
CA MET A 161 -3.12 -18.50 6.26
C MET A 161 -2.07 -19.49 5.72
N PRO A 162 -2.14 -20.80 6.03
CA PRO A 162 -1.26 -21.80 5.48
C PRO A 162 -1.27 -21.82 3.95
N HIS A 163 -0.14 -22.18 3.35
CA HIS A 163 0.06 -22.13 1.89
C HIS A 163 -0.95 -23.00 1.12
N ASP A 164 -1.20 -24.22 1.57
CA ASP A 164 -2.16 -25.15 0.95
C ASP A 164 -3.61 -24.64 1.01
N GLU A 165 -3.99 -24.01 2.12
CA GLU A 165 -5.29 -23.38 2.25
C GLU A 165 -5.42 -22.17 1.32
N LYS A 166 -4.36 -21.36 1.16
CA LYS A 166 -4.34 -20.27 0.17
C LYS A 166 -4.50 -20.79 -1.24
N GLN A 167 -3.80 -21.86 -1.63
CA GLN A 167 -3.97 -22.48 -2.96
C GLN A 167 -5.42 -22.91 -3.19
N GLN A 168 -6.08 -23.54 -2.21
CA GLN A 168 -7.49 -23.91 -2.30
C GLN A 168 -8.40 -22.70 -2.40
N ALA A 169 -8.12 -21.63 -1.66
CA ALA A 169 -8.89 -20.39 -1.73
C ALA A 169 -8.81 -19.73 -3.12
N TYR A 170 -7.61 -19.68 -3.71
CA TYR A 170 -7.42 -19.14 -5.06
C TYR A 170 -7.95 -20.08 -6.17
N ALA A 171 -8.06 -21.38 -5.92
CA ALA A 171 -8.67 -22.33 -6.87
C ALA A 171 -10.20 -22.19 -6.95
N ALA A 172 -10.85 -21.55 -5.98
CA ALA A 172 -12.28 -21.30 -5.99
C ALA A 172 -12.72 -20.43 -7.18
N ASP A 173 -14.01 -20.48 -7.53
CA ASP A 173 -14.59 -19.63 -8.58
C ASP A 173 -14.53 -18.15 -8.21
N ILE A 174 -14.73 -17.84 -6.92
CA ILE A 174 -14.69 -16.49 -6.36
C ILE A 174 -13.81 -16.52 -5.09
N THR A 175 -12.85 -15.59 -4.98
CA THR A 175 -11.97 -15.48 -3.83
C THR A 175 -12.10 -14.10 -3.18
N TYR A 176 -12.46 -14.08 -1.90
CA TYR A 176 -12.47 -12.90 -1.06
C TYR A 176 -11.14 -12.76 -0.33
N GLY A 177 -10.66 -11.53 -0.12
CA GLY A 177 -9.45 -11.29 0.66
C GLY A 177 -9.15 -9.79 0.80
N THR A 178 -8.08 -9.48 1.50
CA THR A 178 -7.62 -8.11 1.67
C THR A 178 -6.70 -7.69 0.52
N ASN A 179 -6.68 -6.39 0.23
CA ASN A 179 -5.77 -5.80 -0.75
C ASN A 179 -4.30 -6.14 -0.47
N ASN A 180 -3.89 -6.10 0.81
CA ASN A 180 -2.54 -6.43 1.24
C ASN A 180 -2.18 -7.89 0.92
N GLU A 181 -3.04 -8.85 1.32
CA GLU A 181 -2.76 -10.28 1.08
C GLU A 181 -2.71 -10.63 -0.40
N PHE A 182 -3.62 -10.09 -1.22
CA PHE A 182 -3.54 -10.29 -2.66
C PHE A 182 -2.24 -9.75 -3.26
N GLY A 183 -1.79 -8.59 -2.82
CA GLY A 183 -0.54 -8.02 -3.30
C GLY A 183 0.70 -8.75 -2.77
N PHE A 184 0.73 -9.14 -1.50
CA PHE A 184 1.83 -9.92 -0.95
C PHE A 184 1.90 -11.33 -1.54
N ASP A 185 0.77 -11.98 -1.80
CA ASP A 185 0.74 -13.29 -2.47
C ASP A 185 1.28 -13.17 -3.91
N TYR A 186 1.00 -12.09 -4.62
CA TYR A 186 1.60 -11.82 -5.92
C TYR A 186 3.13 -11.72 -5.83
N LEU A 187 3.65 -10.99 -4.84
CA LEU A 187 5.09 -10.87 -4.64
C LEU A 187 5.71 -12.23 -4.25
N ARG A 188 5.06 -12.98 -3.34
CA ARG A 188 5.50 -14.32 -2.93
C ARG A 188 5.55 -15.29 -4.11
N ASP A 189 4.52 -15.29 -4.96
CA ASP A 189 4.46 -16.15 -6.15
C ASP A 189 5.59 -15.89 -7.15
N ASN A 190 6.13 -14.66 -7.15
CA ASN A 190 7.28 -14.30 -7.97
C ASN A 190 8.64 -14.51 -7.25
N MET A 191 8.63 -15.15 -6.07
CA MET A 191 9.84 -15.53 -5.32
C MET A 191 9.98 -17.04 -5.13
N VAL A 192 8.98 -17.85 -5.54
CA VAL A 192 9.00 -19.32 -5.43
C VAL A 192 9.99 -19.95 -6.42
N TYR A 193 10.50 -21.13 -6.10
CA TYR A 193 11.46 -21.88 -6.93
C TYR A 193 10.80 -23.02 -7.74
N ALA A 194 9.56 -23.35 -7.48
CA ALA A 194 8.80 -24.33 -8.24
C ALA A 194 7.44 -23.75 -8.68
N ALA A 195 7.01 -24.02 -9.93
CA ALA A 195 5.76 -23.52 -10.45
C ALA A 195 4.52 -23.98 -9.64
N GLY A 196 4.60 -25.17 -9.01
CA GLY A 196 3.53 -25.72 -8.16
C GLY A 196 3.38 -25.03 -6.82
N GLU A 197 4.34 -24.20 -6.40
CA GLU A 197 4.29 -23.44 -5.15
C GLU A 197 3.52 -22.11 -5.31
N ARG A 198 3.16 -21.72 -6.52
CA ARG A 198 2.34 -20.53 -6.73
C ARG A 198 0.93 -20.75 -6.20
N VAL A 199 0.38 -19.72 -5.56
CA VAL A 199 -1.00 -19.77 -5.04
C VAL A 199 -1.99 -19.07 -5.98
N GLN A 200 -1.58 -17.99 -6.66
CA GLN A 200 -2.47 -17.21 -7.52
C GLN A 200 -2.56 -17.81 -8.94
N ARG A 201 -3.73 -17.65 -9.52
CA ARG A 201 -3.96 -17.81 -10.96
C ARG A 201 -3.72 -16.48 -11.68
N LYS A 202 -3.82 -16.47 -13.02
CA LYS A 202 -3.78 -15.22 -13.79
C LYS A 202 -4.84 -14.24 -13.29
N LEU A 203 -4.46 -12.98 -13.12
CA LEU A 203 -5.31 -11.91 -12.62
C LEU A 203 -6.37 -11.55 -13.67
N ASN A 204 -7.58 -12.07 -13.51
CA ASN A 204 -8.65 -11.94 -14.49
C ASN A 204 -9.59 -10.78 -14.17
N PHE A 205 -10.38 -10.87 -13.10
CA PHE A 205 -11.35 -9.84 -12.72
C PHE A 205 -11.27 -9.55 -11.23
N ALA A 206 -11.13 -8.26 -10.87
CA ALA A 206 -11.21 -7.80 -9.51
C ALA A 206 -12.39 -6.84 -9.30
N ILE A 207 -13.11 -7.04 -8.20
CA ILE A 207 -14.10 -6.13 -7.66
C ILE A 207 -13.52 -5.59 -6.35
N VAL A 208 -13.19 -4.30 -6.31
CA VAL A 208 -12.61 -3.65 -5.12
C VAL A 208 -13.73 -2.99 -4.33
N ASP A 209 -14.03 -3.52 -3.14
CA ASP A 209 -14.94 -2.85 -2.20
C ASP A 209 -14.22 -1.76 -1.43
N GLU A 210 -14.93 -0.67 -1.14
CA GLU A 210 -14.34 0.56 -0.61
C GLU A 210 -13.13 1.03 -1.44
N VAL A 211 -13.31 1.07 -2.78
CA VAL A 211 -12.27 1.33 -3.77
C VAL A 211 -11.50 2.63 -3.53
N ASP A 212 -12.11 3.62 -2.94
CA ASP A 212 -11.50 4.88 -2.57
C ASP A 212 -10.52 4.77 -1.38
N SER A 213 -10.73 3.83 -0.45
CA SER A 213 -9.74 3.51 0.57
C SER A 213 -8.51 2.86 -0.05
N ILE A 214 -8.74 1.79 -0.78
CA ILE A 214 -7.67 0.94 -1.29
C ILE A 214 -6.85 1.66 -2.36
N LEU A 215 -7.52 2.29 -3.35
CA LEU A 215 -6.83 2.87 -4.51
C LEU A 215 -6.39 4.33 -4.31
N ILE A 216 -6.83 5.01 -3.25
CA ILE A 216 -6.46 6.40 -2.97
C ILE A 216 -5.70 6.52 -1.64
N ASP A 217 -6.32 6.09 -0.51
CA ASP A 217 -5.72 6.31 0.82
C ASP A 217 -4.52 5.41 1.06
N GLU A 218 -4.67 4.12 0.85
CA GLU A 218 -3.62 3.12 1.06
C GLU A 218 -2.58 3.12 -0.08
N ALA A 219 -2.93 3.66 -1.25
CA ALA A 219 -2.03 3.74 -2.40
C ALA A 219 -0.94 4.83 -2.28
N ARG A 220 -0.60 5.26 -1.06
CA ARG A 220 0.49 6.21 -0.77
C ARG A 220 1.83 5.53 -0.57
N THR A 221 1.82 4.28 -0.15
CA THR A 221 3.01 3.47 0.13
C THR A 221 2.96 2.19 -0.70
N PRO A 222 4.10 1.67 -1.16
CA PRO A 222 4.16 0.36 -1.82
C PRO A 222 4.03 -0.77 -0.79
N LEU A 223 3.67 -1.95 -1.28
CA LEU A 223 3.86 -3.22 -0.58
C LEU A 223 5.32 -3.61 -0.69
N ILE A 224 5.97 -3.92 0.40
CA ILE A 224 7.39 -4.28 0.45
C ILE A 224 7.55 -5.58 1.23
N ILE A 225 8.25 -6.54 0.63
CA ILE A 225 8.80 -7.70 1.34
C ILE A 225 10.27 -7.42 1.54
N SER A 226 10.73 -7.37 2.79
CA SER A 226 12.13 -7.17 3.14
C SER A 226 12.67 -8.38 3.91
N GLY A 227 13.96 -8.59 3.81
CA GLY A 227 14.67 -9.62 4.52
C GLY A 227 16.04 -9.12 4.97
N GLN A 228 16.76 -9.92 5.71
CA GLN A 228 18.09 -9.58 6.19
C GLN A 228 19.05 -9.42 4.99
N ALA A 229 19.75 -8.28 4.92
CA ALA A 229 20.78 -8.01 3.94
C ALA A 229 22.13 -8.62 4.35
N GLU A 230 23.09 -8.60 3.43
CA GLU A 230 24.49 -8.85 3.74
C GLU A 230 25.02 -7.84 4.77
N ASP A 231 26.05 -8.26 5.52
CA ASP A 231 26.63 -7.46 6.60
C ASP A 231 27.51 -6.32 6.05
N HIS A 232 26.98 -5.12 5.99
CA HIS A 232 27.70 -3.90 5.63
C HIS A 232 28.26 -3.14 6.84
N THR A 233 28.35 -3.76 8.00
CA THR A 233 28.80 -3.16 9.27
C THR A 233 30.13 -2.41 9.12
N GLU A 234 31.10 -2.98 8.41
CA GLU A 234 32.42 -2.36 8.18
C GLU A 234 32.30 -1.03 7.39
N MET A 235 31.37 -0.94 6.43
CA MET A 235 31.16 0.27 5.64
C MET A 235 30.59 1.41 6.51
N TYR A 236 29.61 1.12 7.38
CA TYR A 236 29.07 2.12 8.31
C TYR A 236 30.11 2.63 9.28
N ILE A 237 31.00 1.76 9.80
CA ILE A 237 32.11 2.14 10.67
C ILE A 237 33.09 3.06 9.95
N LYS A 238 33.47 2.73 8.73
CA LYS A 238 34.39 3.56 7.92
C LYS A 238 33.77 4.90 7.56
N MET A 239 32.50 4.93 7.13
CA MET A 239 31.79 6.17 6.78
C MET A 239 31.54 7.08 7.98
N ASN A 240 31.38 6.54 9.18
CA ASN A 240 31.23 7.33 10.41
C ASN A 240 32.44 8.26 10.69
N ALA A 241 33.60 7.95 10.13
CA ALA A 241 34.79 8.78 10.28
C ALA A 241 34.81 10.02 9.37
N VAL A 242 33.95 10.11 8.38
CA VAL A 242 33.93 11.19 7.36
C VAL A 242 33.27 12.49 7.88
N PRO A 243 32.05 12.49 8.47
CA PRO A 243 31.36 13.70 8.89
C PRO A 243 32.18 14.64 9.79
N PRO A 244 32.98 14.15 10.78
CA PRO A 244 33.78 15.02 11.63
C PRO A 244 34.93 15.77 10.91
N LEU A 245 35.26 15.35 9.68
CA LEU A 245 36.33 15.96 8.88
C LEU A 245 35.80 17.04 7.90
N LEU A 246 34.48 17.18 7.81
CA LEU A 246 33.80 18.15 6.98
C LEU A 246 33.30 19.33 7.82
N GLU A 247 33.34 20.54 7.25
CA GLU A 247 32.95 21.78 7.92
C GLU A 247 31.53 22.20 7.55
N LYS A 248 30.68 22.46 8.56
CA LYS A 248 29.32 22.94 8.35
C LYS A 248 29.33 24.38 7.86
N GLY A 249 28.63 24.68 6.78
CA GLY A 249 28.44 26.00 6.23
C GLY A 249 27.03 26.56 6.37
N GLU A 250 26.81 27.74 5.78
CA GLU A 250 25.52 28.41 5.69
C GLU A 250 25.08 28.54 4.22
N ALA A 251 23.77 28.37 3.98
CA ALA A 251 23.19 28.58 2.67
C ALA A 251 23.27 30.05 2.23
N ALA A 252 23.49 30.27 0.93
CA ALA A 252 23.52 31.62 0.34
C ALA A 252 22.21 32.38 0.63
N LYS A 253 22.31 33.63 1.06
CA LYS A 253 21.16 34.49 1.44
C LYS A 253 20.69 35.43 0.32
N GLY A 254 21.35 35.42 -0.86
CA GLY A 254 21.04 36.32 -1.99
C GLY A 254 21.51 35.83 -3.35
N GLU A 255 20.94 36.39 -4.44
CA GLU A 255 21.39 36.14 -5.82
C GLU A 255 22.84 36.63 -5.99
N GLY A 256 23.77 35.66 -6.24
CA GLY A 256 25.17 35.91 -6.48
C GLY A 256 26.13 35.57 -5.32
N GLU A 257 25.63 35.04 -4.20
CA GLU A 257 26.44 34.45 -3.14
C GLU A 257 26.53 32.94 -3.33
N SER A 258 27.71 32.37 -3.13
CA SER A 258 27.89 30.90 -3.11
C SER A 258 27.70 30.37 -1.70
N ASP A 259 27.22 29.14 -1.59
CA ASP A 259 27.15 28.41 -0.33
C ASP A 259 28.53 28.34 0.34
N SER A 260 28.60 28.49 1.64
CA SER A 260 29.85 28.40 2.40
C SER A 260 30.01 27.04 3.08
N GLY A 261 31.25 26.61 3.30
CA GLY A 261 31.58 25.35 3.97
C GLY A 261 31.37 24.12 3.09
N ASP A 262 31.58 22.94 3.68
CA ASP A 262 31.53 21.67 2.96
C ASP A 262 30.11 21.11 2.84
N PHE A 263 29.22 21.42 3.82
CA PHE A 263 27.82 20.99 3.77
C PHE A 263 26.88 21.96 4.47
N ILE A 264 25.62 21.94 4.05
CA ILE A 264 24.53 22.76 4.61
C ILE A 264 23.48 21.84 5.22
N VAL A 265 22.95 22.27 6.39
CA VAL A 265 21.86 21.55 7.09
C VAL A 265 20.56 22.31 6.89
N ASP A 266 19.60 21.72 6.20
CA ASP A 266 18.24 22.23 6.10
C ASP A 266 17.35 21.55 7.15
N LEU A 267 17.10 22.25 8.25
CA LEU A 267 16.26 21.76 9.35
C LEU A 267 14.77 21.66 8.95
N LYS A 268 14.32 22.40 7.92
CA LYS A 268 12.93 22.34 7.46
C LYS A 268 12.66 21.14 6.56
N ALA A 269 13.64 20.82 5.71
CA ALA A 269 13.58 19.68 4.84
C ALA A 269 14.13 18.39 5.47
N HIS A 270 14.64 18.45 6.72
CA HIS A 270 15.34 17.33 7.39
C HIS A 270 16.43 16.70 6.52
N SER A 271 17.21 17.54 5.82
CA SER A 271 18.23 17.10 4.88
C SER A 271 19.58 17.76 5.13
N VAL A 272 20.62 17.05 4.69
CA VAL A 272 21.98 17.59 4.66
C VAL A 272 22.43 17.58 3.19
N LEU A 273 22.95 18.69 2.71
CA LEU A 273 23.39 18.87 1.33
C LEU A 273 24.88 19.20 1.30
N LEU A 274 25.67 18.48 0.53
CA LEU A 274 27.07 18.82 0.27
C LEU A 274 27.13 19.96 -0.73
N THR A 275 28.07 20.89 -0.52
CA THR A 275 28.43 21.94 -1.47
C THR A 275 29.36 21.39 -2.53
N GLU A 276 29.61 22.12 -3.64
CA GLU A 276 30.62 21.70 -4.64
C GLU A 276 31.99 21.40 -3.99
N GLN A 277 32.45 22.30 -3.12
CA GLN A 277 33.68 22.13 -2.35
C GLN A 277 33.61 20.92 -1.41
N GLY A 278 32.43 20.67 -0.81
CA GLY A 278 32.19 19.52 0.06
C GLY A 278 32.25 18.18 -0.67
N HIS A 279 31.80 18.14 -1.91
CA HIS A 279 31.90 16.95 -2.74
C HIS A 279 33.37 16.60 -3.04
N GLU A 280 34.17 17.58 -3.51
CA GLU A 280 35.60 17.37 -3.80
C GLU A 280 36.35 16.89 -2.54
N LYS A 281 36.09 17.52 -1.39
CA LYS A 281 36.73 17.17 -0.13
C LYS A 281 36.28 15.80 0.40
N ALA A 282 35.02 15.43 0.21
CA ALA A 282 34.50 14.10 0.58
C ALA A 282 35.15 13.01 -0.30
N GLU A 283 35.27 13.22 -1.61
CA GLU A 283 35.96 12.30 -2.53
C GLU A 283 37.45 12.13 -2.14
N GLU A 284 38.14 13.22 -1.79
CA GLU A 284 39.54 13.17 -1.30
C GLU A 284 39.67 12.36 -0.01
N ILE A 285 38.74 12.57 0.96
CA ILE A 285 38.74 11.83 2.23
C ILE A 285 38.48 10.35 1.99
N LEU A 286 37.48 10.01 1.15
CA LEU A 286 37.12 8.62 0.85
C LEU A 286 38.23 7.90 0.11
N THR A 287 38.93 8.55 -0.84
CA THR A 287 40.09 8.01 -1.53
C THR A 287 41.23 7.76 -0.55
N ARG A 288 41.49 8.70 0.35
CA ARG A 288 42.51 8.54 1.40
C ARG A 288 42.21 7.39 2.37
N LEU A 289 40.92 7.12 2.64
CA LEU A 289 40.48 6.01 3.49
C LEU A 289 40.46 4.68 2.72
N GLY A 290 40.77 4.67 1.41
CA GLY A 290 40.75 3.49 0.57
C GLY A 290 39.35 2.94 0.28
N ILE A 291 38.31 3.78 0.39
CA ILE A 291 36.92 3.44 0.13
C ILE A 291 36.54 3.74 -1.31
N LEU A 292 37.00 4.87 -1.85
CA LEU A 292 36.79 5.29 -3.23
C LEU A 292 38.08 5.05 -4.04
N PRO A 293 38.04 4.40 -5.22
CA PRO A 293 39.21 4.24 -6.09
C PRO A 293 39.75 5.57 -6.57
N GLU A 294 41.06 5.69 -6.74
CA GLU A 294 41.71 6.90 -7.28
C GLU A 294 41.17 7.23 -8.69
N GLY A 295 40.72 8.46 -8.88
CA GLY A 295 40.17 8.96 -10.15
C GLY A 295 38.71 8.62 -10.42
N SER A 296 38.04 7.95 -9.50
CA SER A 296 36.60 7.64 -9.56
C SER A 296 35.81 8.70 -8.83
N SER A 297 34.61 9.03 -9.33
CA SER A 297 33.70 10.00 -8.69
C SER A 297 32.60 9.31 -7.90
N LEU A 298 32.14 9.94 -6.82
CA LEU A 298 30.96 9.51 -6.05
C LEU A 298 29.68 9.44 -6.91
N TYR A 299 29.65 10.16 -8.04
CA TYR A 299 28.49 10.20 -8.94
C TYR A 299 28.49 9.11 -10.00
N GLU A 300 29.49 8.26 -10.05
CA GLU A 300 29.48 7.10 -10.93
C GLU A 300 28.45 6.07 -10.45
N PRO A 301 27.75 5.39 -11.36
CA PRO A 301 26.73 4.38 -10.99
C PRO A 301 27.26 3.30 -10.03
N ALA A 302 28.53 2.91 -10.17
CA ALA A 302 29.19 1.94 -9.29
C ALA A 302 29.35 2.43 -7.83
N ASN A 303 29.36 3.74 -7.61
CA ASN A 303 29.62 4.38 -6.31
C ASN A 303 28.36 4.91 -5.62
N ILE A 304 27.17 4.66 -6.16
CA ILE A 304 25.89 5.12 -5.58
C ILE A 304 25.74 4.66 -4.13
N ALA A 305 26.13 3.44 -3.81
CA ALA A 305 26.10 2.91 -2.46
C ALA A 305 26.97 3.71 -1.49
N LEU A 306 28.17 4.14 -1.92
CA LEU A 306 29.05 4.96 -1.10
C LEU A 306 28.44 6.33 -0.79
N MET A 307 27.79 6.94 -1.79
CA MET A 307 27.08 8.21 -1.59
C MET A 307 25.94 8.05 -0.58
N HIS A 308 25.16 6.96 -0.67
CA HIS A 308 24.09 6.66 0.29
C HIS A 308 24.63 6.56 1.72
N HIS A 309 25.66 5.78 1.97
CA HIS A 309 26.27 5.64 3.30
C HIS A 309 26.85 6.96 3.82
N LEU A 310 27.45 7.77 2.94
CA LEU A 310 27.95 9.10 3.31
C LEU A 310 26.83 10.03 3.79
N TYR A 311 25.73 10.09 3.02
CA TYR A 311 24.58 10.91 3.42
C TYR A 311 23.89 10.39 4.69
N ALA A 312 23.79 9.09 4.88
CA ALA A 312 23.28 8.49 6.11
C ALA A 312 24.14 8.90 7.32
N ALA A 313 25.47 8.86 7.19
CA ALA A 313 26.40 9.28 8.22
C ALA A 313 26.28 10.79 8.50
N LEU A 314 26.24 11.65 7.47
CA LEU A 314 26.05 13.09 7.61
C LEU A 314 24.73 13.44 8.31
N ARG A 315 23.63 12.79 7.95
CA ARG A 315 22.32 12.96 8.61
C ARG A 315 22.37 12.52 10.07
N ALA A 316 22.96 11.36 10.36
CA ALA A 316 23.10 10.84 11.72
C ALA A 316 23.85 11.81 12.65
N HIS A 317 24.93 12.45 12.15
CA HIS A 317 25.74 13.38 12.93
C HIS A 317 25.09 14.75 13.12
N ASN A 318 24.36 15.27 12.11
CA ASN A 318 23.90 16.66 12.08
C ASN A 318 22.41 16.86 12.39
N LEU A 319 21.56 15.84 12.18
CA LEU A 319 20.11 15.95 12.36
C LEU A 319 19.60 15.13 13.56
N PHE A 320 20.30 14.06 13.94
CA PHE A 320 19.83 13.15 14.98
C PHE A 320 20.71 13.26 16.23
N HIS A 321 20.11 13.69 17.33
CA HIS A 321 20.81 13.97 18.59
C HIS A 321 20.33 13.02 19.69
N LYS A 322 21.29 12.49 20.45
CA LYS A 322 21.03 11.66 21.63
C LYS A 322 20.19 12.41 22.66
N ASP A 323 19.34 11.69 23.37
CA ASP A 323 18.42 12.19 24.40
C ASP A 323 17.34 13.16 23.86
N GLN A 324 17.27 13.35 22.54
CA GLN A 324 16.22 14.11 21.87
C GLN A 324 15.47 13.21 20.87
N HIS A 325 16.15 12.60 19.93
CA HIS A 325 15.58 11.77 18.88
C HIS A 325 15.73 10.28 19.17
N TYR A 326 16.69 9.90 20.02
CA TYR A 326 16.95 8.53 20.45
C TYR A 326 17.69 8.48 21.78
N VAL A 327 17.64 7.32 22.43
CA VAL A 327 18.46 6.97 23.58
C VAL A 327 19.23 5.70 23.29
N VAL A 328 20.36 5.50 24.00
CA VAL A 328 21.12 4.24 23.94
C VAL A 328 20.84 3.45 25.22
N GLN A 329 20.19 2.31 25.08
CA GLN A 329 19.87 1.39 26.18
C GLN A 329 20.40 -0.01 25.88
N ASN A 330 21.10 -0.61 26.83
CA ASN A 330 21.67 -1.95 26.70
C ASN A 330 22.58 -2.17 25.47
N GLY A 331 23.18 -1.11 24.94
CA GLY A 331 24.01 -1.15 23.74
C GLY A 331 23.22 -1.06 22.41
N GLU A 332 21.92 -0.79 22.46
CA GLU A 332 21.03 -0.60 21.31
C GLU A 332 20.50 0.83 21.25
N VAL A 333 20.28 1.32 20.03
CA VAL A 333 19.67 2.64 19.78
C VAL A 333 18.15 2.45 19.78
N VAL A 334 17.46 3.18 20.67
CA VAL A 334 15.99 3.18 20.77
C VAL A 334 15.45 4.56 20.39
N ILE A 335 14.55 4.62 19.43
CA ILE A 335 13.94 5.86 18.94
C ILE A 335 13.06 6.49 20.02
N VAL A 336 13.09 7.82 20.10
CA VAL A 336 12.18 8.64 20.91
C VAL A 336 11.21 9.33 19.98
N ASP A 337 9.93 9.15 20.19
CA ASP A 337 8.89 9.86 19.45
C ASP A 337 8.93 11.36 19.76
N GLU A 338 9.09 12.19 18.73
CA GLU A 338 9.25 13.64 18.88
C GLU A 338 8.03 14.33 19.49
N PHE A 339 6.84 13.79 19.32
CA PHE A 339 5.59 14.38 19.78
C PHE A 339 5.20 13.94 21.18
N THR A 340 5.43 12.68 21.50
CA THR A 340 5.01 12.10 22.79
C THR A 340 6.14 11.92 23.78
N GLY A 341 7.41 11.95 23.32
CA GLY A 341 8.60 11.68 24.14
C GLY A 341 8.68 10.21 24.60
N ARG A 342 7.89 9.30 24.01
CA ARG A 342 7.87 7.88 24.35
C ARG A 342 8.97 7.13 23.62
N LEU A 343 9.49 6.09 24.27
CA LEU A 343 10.45 5.18 23.65
C LEU A 343 9.71 4.23 22.71
N MET A 344 10.17 4.17 21.45
CA MET A 344 9.65 3.29 20.43
C MET A 344 10.58 2.07 20.30
N THR A 345 10.42 1.10 21.20
CA THR A 345 11.18 -0.16 21.14
C THR A 345 10.77 -0.97 19.93
N GLY A 346 11.76 -1.52 19.21
CA GLY A 346 11.53 -2.34 18.02
C GLY A 346 11.42 -1.56 16.71
N ARG A 347 11.16 -0.23 16.75
CA ARG A 347 11.19 0.60 15.54
C ARG A 347 12.60 1.03 15.17
N ARG A 348 12.86 1.08 13.88
CA ARG A 348 14.16 1.49 13.31
C ARG A 348 13.92 2.55 12.23
N TRP A 349 14.86 3.48 12.09
CA TRP A 349 14.86 4.37 10.92
C TRP A 349 15.27 3.61 9.68
N SER A 350 14.64 3.90 8.55
CA SER A 350 14.95 3.35 7.24
C SER A 350 16.24 3.94 6.65
N ASP A 351 16.61 3.40 5.49
CA ASP A 351 17.64 3.96 4.61
C ASP A 351 19.02 4.06 5.27
N GLY A 352 19.45 3.03 6.00
CA GLY A 352 20.76 2.98 6.64
C GLY A 352 20.99 3.99 7.76
N LEU A 353 20.00 4.86 8.04
CA LEU A 353 20.13 5.91 9.05
C LEU A 353 20.27 5.34 10.46
N HIS A 354 19.52 4.28 10.79
CA HIS A 354 19.61 3.65 12.11
C HIS A 354 21.00 3.06 12.33
N GLN A 355 21.54 2.37 11.35
CA GLN A 355 22.90 1.81 11.36
C GLN A 355 23.96 2.92 11.43
N ALA A 356 23.76 4.03 10.73
CA ALA A 356 24.65 5.18 10.83
C ALA A 356 24.62 5.82 12.24
N VAL A 357 23.48 5.84 12.91
CA VAL A 357 23.37 6.29 14.32
C VAL A 357 23.97 5.27 15.26
N GLU A 358 23.79 3.96 15.05
CA GLU A 358 24.44 2.90 15.79
C GLU A 358 25.98 3.00 15.66
N ALA A 359 26.50 3.25 14.46
CA ALA A 359 27.92 3.49 14.22
C ALA A 359 28.44 4.76 14.93
N LYS A 360 27.66 5.85 14.90
CA LYS A 360 27.96 7.10 15.60
C LYS A 360 28.10 6.94 17.10
N GLU A 361 27.21 6.15 17.72
CA GLU A 361 27.18 5.90 19.16
C GLU A 361 28.09 4.74 19.58
N GLY A 362 28.70 4.02 18.64
CA GLY A 362 29.51 2.84 18.92
C GLY A 362 28.68 1.68 19.47
N ALA A 363 27.38 1.66 19.17
CA ALA A 363 26.45 0.58 19.48
C ALA A 363 26.67 -0.62 18.54
N THR A 364 26.06 -1.77 18.87
CA THR A 364 26.09 -2.94 17.97
C THR A 364 25.29 -2.61 16.72
N ILE A 365 25.95 -2.57 15.54
CA ILE A 365 25.29 -2.33 14.27
C ILE A 365 24.56 -3.60 13.89
N GLN A 366 23.24 -3.51 13.73
CA GLN A 366 22.45 -4.66 13.28
C GLN A 366 22.34 -4.64 11.76
N ALA A 367 22.17 -5.83 11.16
CA ALA A 367 22.03 -5.96 9.72
C ALA A 367 20.92 -5.07 9.17
N GLU A 368 21.13 -4.54 7.99
CA GLU A 368 20.15 -3.75 7.25
C GLU A 368 19.08 -4.68 6.66
N ASN A 369 17.84 -4.23 6.62
CA ASN A 369 16.81 -4.95 5.88
C ASN A 369 16.86 -4.56 4.41
N GLN A 370 17.09 -5.53 3.54
CA GLN A 370 17.07 -5.34 2.09
C GLN A 370 15.68 -5.60 1.52
N THR A 371 15.21 -4.76 0.60
CA THR A 371 13.99 -5.01 -0.16
C THR A 371 14.17 -6.24 -1.05
N LEU A 372 13.42 -7.30 -0.79
CA LEU A 372 13.39 -8.51 -1.60
C LEU A 372 12.44 -8.38 -2.79
N ALA A 373 11.27 -7.80 -2.56
CA ALA A 373 10.27 -7.53 -3.58
C ALA A 373 9.41 -6.34 -3.17
N SER A 374 8.94 -5.57 -4.12
CA SER A 374 8.02 -4.45 -3.86
C SER A 374 7.09 -4.24 -5.05
N ILE A 375 5.90 -3.71 -4.79
CA ILE A 375 4.96 -3.27 -5.82
C ILE A 375 4.03 -2.20 -5.24
N THR A 376 3.69 -1.19 -6.02
CA THR A 376 2.63 -0.25 -5.64
C THR A 376 1.25 -0.85 -5.91
N PHE A 377 0.24 -0.44 -5.12
CA PHE A 377 -1.14 -0.85 -5.40
C PHE A 377 -1.60 -0.45 -6.79
N GLN A 378 -1.18 0.74 -7.25
CA GLN A 378 -1.50 1.21 -8.59
C GLN A 378 -1.07 0.21 -9.65
N ASN A 379 0.18 -0.25 -9.59
CA ASN A 379 0.72 -1.19 -10.57
C ASN A 379 0.16 -2.60 -10.40
N TYR A 380 -0.08 -3.04 -9.16
CA TYR A 380 -0.73 -4.32 -8.91
C TYR A 380 -2.13 -4.40 -9.51
N PHE A 381 -3.00 -3.42 -9.20
CA PHE A 381 -4.38 -3.44 -9.69
C PHE A 381 -4.51 -3.24 -11.20
N ARG A 382 -3.55 -2.55 -11.82
CA ARG A 382 -3.49 -2.39 -13.28
C ARG A 382 -3.16 -3.69 -14.04
N MET A 383 -2.70 -4.73 -13.36
CA MET A 383 -2.43 -6.04 -13.97
C MET A 383 -3.69 -6.88 -14.19
N TYR A 384 -4.79 -6.58 -13.52
CA TYR A 384 -6.05 -7.30 -13.77
C TYR A 384 -6.56 -7.03 -15.19
N ALA A 385 -6.98 -8.09 -15.89
CA ALA A 385 -7.57 -7.96 -17.21
C ALA A 385 -8.85 -7.09 -17.18
N LYS A 386 -9.59 -7.17 -16.08
CA LYS A 386 -10.75 -6.31 -15.79
C LYS A 386 -10.74 -5.91 -14.33
N LEU A 387 -10.82 -4.60 -14.09
CA LEU A 387 -10.88 -4.00 -12.75
C LEU A 387 -12.19 -3.24 -12.60
N SER A 388 -12.82 -3.35 -11.46
CA SER A 388 -13.97 -2.54 -11.07
C SER A 388 -13.93 -2.23 -9.58
N GLY A 389 -14.75 -1.29 -9.14
CA GLY A 389 -14.79 -0.94 -7.73
C GLY A 389 -16.12 -0.35 -7.31
N MET A 390 -16.37 -0.37 -6.02
CA MET A 390 -17.57 0.22 -5.44
C MET A 390 -17.23 0.98 -4.16
N THR A 391 -17.90 2.11 -3.97
CA THR A 391 -17.81 2.94 -2.76
C THR A 391 -19.01 3.87 -2.68
N GLY A 392 -19.17 4.56 -1.57
CA GLY A 392 -20.17 5.61 -1.39
C GLY A 392 -19.71 7.01 -1.80
N THR A 393 -18.44 7.20 -2.19
CA THR A 393 -17.78 8.51 -2.28
C THR A 393 -16.69 8.60 -3.35
N ALA A 394 -16.93 8.12 -4.56
CA ALA A 394 -15.93 8.13 -5.63
C ALA A 394 -15.89 9.43 -6.46
N ASP A 395 -17.02 10.15 -6.59
CA ASP A 395 -17.16 11.32 -7.50
C ASP A 395 -16.13 12.42 -7.22
N THR A 396 -15.73 12.61 -5.96
CA THR A 396 -14.73 13.62 -5.58
C THR A 396 -13.34 13.31 -6.17
N GLU A 397 -13.01 12.05 -6.37
CA GLU A 397 -11.72 11.53 -6.87
C GLU A 397 -11.86 10.90 -8.28
N ALA A 398 -12.98 11.13 -8.98
CA ALA A 398 -13.27 10.53 -10.30
C ALA A 398 -12.17 10.81 -11.34
N PHE A 399 -11.52 11.98 -11.27
CA PHE A 399 -10.40 12.32 -12.13
C PHE A 399 -9.17 11.42 -11.87
N GLU A 400 -8.86 11.16 -10.62
CA GLU A 400 -7.74 10.29 -10.24
C GLU A 400 -7.98 8.84 -10.67
N PHE A 401 -9.17 8.30 -10.40
CA PHE A 401 -9.56 6.97 -10.85
C PHE A 401 -9.43 6.81 -12.37
N GLN A 402 -9.88 7.82 -13.12
CA GLN A 402 -9.76 7.78 -14.58
C GLN A 402 -8.31 7.90 -15.05
N SER A 403 -7.51 8.79 -14.45
CA SER A 403 -6.15 9.07 -14.93
C SER A 403 -5.13 8.00 -14.57
N ILE A 404 -5.27 7.36 -13.40
CA ILE A 404 -4.34 6.35 -12.90
C ILE A 404 -4.77 4.94 -13.30
N TYR A 405 -6.05 4.60 -13.10
CA TYR A 405 -6.56 3.23 -13.26
C TYR A 405 -7.44 3.03 -14.52
N GLY A 406 -7.75 4.11 -15.24
CA GLY A 406 -8.67 4.05 -16.39
C GLY A 406 -10.13 3.79 -16.01
N LEU A 407 -10.49 3.92 -14.73
CA LEU A 407 -11.81 3.60 -14.22
C LEU A 407 -12.77 4.80 -14.32
N GLU A 408 -13.87 4.63 -15.06
CA GLU A 408 -14.96 5.60 -15.12
C GLU A 408 -15.86 5.46 -13.88
N THR A 409 -16.15 6.56 -13.20
CA THR A 409 -17.08 6.57 -12.05
C THR A 409 -18.51 6.82 -12.52
N VAL A 410 -19.44 5.96 -12.09
CA VAL A 410 -20.88 6.08 -12.35
C VAL A 410 -21.61 6.27 -11.02
N VAL A 411 -22.21 7.44 -10.85
CA VAL A 411 -23.01 7.77 -9.65
C VAL A 411 -24.42 7.20 -9.84
N ILE A 412 -24.78 6.24 -8.99
CA ILE A 412 -26.07 5.55 -9.04
C ILE A 412 -27.05 6.23 -8.09
N PRO A 413 -28.29 6.50 -8.51
CA PRO A 413 -29.28 7.09 -7.62
C PRO A 413 -29.64 6.14 -6.48
N THR A 414 -29.99 6.70 -5.33
CA THR A 414 -30.44 5.93 -4.17
C THR A 414 -31.81 5.27 -4.42
N ASN A 415 -32.05 4.11 -3.82
CA ASN A 415 -33.33 3.38 -3.94
C ASN A 415 -34.51 4.23 -3.39
N ARG A 416 -34.26 4.93 -2.27
CA ARG A 416 -35.22 5.88 -1.69
C ARG A 416 -34.62 7.27 -1.58
N PRO A 417 -35.40 8.35 -1.67
CA PRO A 417 -34.91 9.71 -1.52
C PRO A 417 -34.21 9.93 -0.17
N VAL A 418 -33.06 10.60 -0.18
CA VAL A 418 -32.33 10.97 1.04
C VAL A 418 -33.10 12.02 1.83
N ARG A 419 -33.37 11.75 3.11
CA ARG A 419 -34.04 12.66 4.04
C ARG A 419 -33.10 13.34 5.03
N ARG A 420 -31.83 12.95 5.05
CA ARG A 420 -30.81 13.54 5.93
C ARG A 420 -30.67 15.04 5.66
N LYS A 421 -30.57 15.83 6.75
CA LYS A 421 -30.29 17.26 6.71
C LYS A 421 -28.84 17.50 7.05
N ASP A 422 -28.08 17.98 6.08
CA ASP A 422 -26.68 18.39 6.27
C ASP A 422 -26.66 19.88 6.63
N GLU A 423 -26.38 20.21 7.89
CA GLU A 423 -26.41 21.58 8.41
C GLU A 423 -25.06 22.28 8.10
N ASN A 424 -25.04 23.63 8.18
CA ASN A 424 -23.82 24.40 7.99
C ASN A 424 -22.82 24.14 9.12
N ASP A 425 -21.54 24.28 8.79
CA ASP A 425 -20.47 24.19 9.77
C ASP A 425 -20.52 25.36 10.75
N LEU A 426 -20.18 25.10 12.00
CA LEU A 426 -20.04 26.11 13.06
C LEU A 426 -18.55 26.32 13.34
N VAL A 427 -18.05 27.56 13.15
CA VAL A 427 -16.64 27.88 13.35
C VAL A 427 -16.45 28.74 14.59
N TYR A 428 -15.74 28.20 15.57
CA TYR A 428 -15.39 28.85 16.85
C TYR A 428 -13.96 29.43 16.83
N ARG A 429 -13.67 30.34 17.76
CA ARG A 429 -12.32 30.91 17.88
C ARG A 429 -11.31 29.89 18.44
N THR A 430 -11.73 29.15 19.46
CA THR A 430 -10.86 28.22 20.20
C THR A 430 -11.39 26.81 20.20
N ALA A 431 -10.50 25.84 20.38
CA ALA A 431 -10.87 24.43 20.54
C ALA A 431 -11.75 24.22 21.77
N LYS A 432 -11.53 24.96 22.86
CA LYS A 432 -12.34 24.87 24.08
C LYS A 432 -13.80 25.22 23.84
N GLU A 433 -14.08 26.31 23.12
CA GLU A 433 -15.44 26.72 22.75
C GLU A 433 -16.11 25.67 21.84
N LYS A 434 -15.37 25.14 20.87
CA LYS A 434 -15.79 24.07 20.00
C LYS A 434 -16.25 22.82 20.78
N TYR A 435 -15.39 22.28 21.65
CA TYR A 435 -15.72 21.09 22.42
C TYR A 435 -16.89 21.32 23.36
N LYS A 436 -17.03 22.49 23.96
CA LYS A 436 -18.20 22.83 24.77
C LYS A 436 -19.49 22.78 23.92
N ALA A 437 -19.49 23.38 22.73
CA ALA A 437 -20.63 23.34 21.84
C ALA A 437 -20.99 21.93 21.35
N ILE A 438 -20.00 21.07 21.13
CA ILE A 438 -20.21 19.65 20.82
C ILE A 438 -20.92 18.95 21.98
N ILE A 439 -20.49 19.16 23.21
CA ILE A 439 -21.10 18.55 24.40
C ILE A 439 -22.54 19.06 24.59
N ASP A 440 -22.78 20.35 24.40
CA ASP A 440 -24.14 20.94 24.49
C ASP A 440 -25.09 20.30 23.46
N ASP A 441 -24.61 20.06 22.21
CA ASP A 441 -25.41 19.40 21.16
C ASP A 441 -25.64 17.90 21.47
N ILE A 442 -24.65 17.20 22.01
CA ILE A 442 -24.79 15.80 22.46
C ILE A 442 -25.87 15.72 23.56
N CYS A 443 -25.84 16.60 24.55
CA CYS A 443 -26.84 16.65 25.59
C CYS A 443 -28.26 16.87 25.05
N ALA A 444 -28.42 17.86 24.14
CA ALA A 444 -29.70 18.15 23.51
C ALA A 444 -30.23 16.98 22.65
N CYS A 445 -29.39 16.24 21.99
CA CYS A 445 -29.76 15.03 21.25
C CYS A 445 -30.19 13.90 22.20
N ARG A 446 -29.43 13.68 23.28
CA ARG A 446 -29.73 12.64 24.28
C ARG A 446 -31.07 12.87 24.99
N GLU A 447 -31.37 14.12 25.34
CA GLU A 447 -32.67 14.49 25.91
C GLU A 447 -33.85 14.14 25.00
N ARG A 448 -33.65 14.17 23.68
CA ARG A 448 -34.66 13.77 22.69
C ARG A 448 -34.68 12.26 22.39
N GLY A 449 -33.79 11.48 23.00
CA GLY A 449 -33.60 10.07 22.66
C GLY A 449 -32.89 9.84 21.29
N GLN A 450 -32.29 10.87 20.71
CA GLN A 450 -31.61 10.81 19.41
C GLN A 450 -30.19 10.26 19.58
N PRO A 451 -29.80 9.18 18.87
CA PRO A 451 -28.44 8.68 18.92
C PRO A 451 -27.47 9.62 18.20
N VAL A 452 -26.24 9.72 18.72
CA VAL A 452 -25.19 10.60 18.22
C VAL A 452 -23.96 9.81 17.89
N LEU A 453 -23.39 10.03 16.70
CA LEU A 453 -22.07 9.56 16.31
C LEU A 453 -21.13 10.76 16.12
N VAL A 454 -20.08 10.83 16.92
CA VAL A 454 -19.07 11.88 16.82
C VAL A 454 -17.86 11.34 16.08
N GLY A 455 -17.56 11.92 14.92
CA GLY A 455 -16.36 11.62 14.14
C GLY A 455 -15.21 12.53 14.56
N THR A 456 -14.04 11.95 14.86
CA THR A 456 -12.81 12.66 15.21
C THR A 456 -11.70 12.32 14.21
N THR A 457 -10.76 13.23 14.03
CA THR A 457 -9.65 13.07 13.06
C THR A 457 -8.46 12.29 13.62
N SER A 458 -8.34 12.22 14.95
CA SER A 458 -7.24 11.49 15.61
C SER A 458 -7.69 10.77 16.87
N ILE A 459 -6.87 9.84 17.34
CA ILE A 459 -7.10 9.10 18.60
C ILE A 459 -7.07 10.07 19.78
N GLU A 460 -6.14 11.03 19.81
CA GLU A 460 -5.98 12.02 20.88
C GLU A 460 -7.25 12.86 21.02
N ASN A 461 -7.83 13.30 19.89
CA ASN A 461 -9.09 14.06 19.91
C ASN A 461 -10.26 13.21 20.41
N SER A 462 -10.28 11.91 20.10
CA SER A 462 -11.30 10.98 20.61
C SER A 462 -11.18 10.75 22.11
N GLU A 463 -9.95 10.59 22.61
CA GLU A 463 -9.65 10.43 24.04
C GLU A 463 -9.94 11.71 24.82
N LEU A 464 -9.57 12.88 24.29
CA LEU A 464 -9.90 14.17 24.88
C LEU A 464 -11.41 14.37 25.03
N LEU A 465 -12.19 14.11 23.98
CA LEU A 465 -13.63 14.22 24.03
C LEU A 465 -14.25 13.21 24.99
N SER A 466 -13.76 11.98 25.02
CA SER A 466 -14.17 10.95 25.96
C SER A 466 -13.94 11.37 27.41
N MET A 467 -12.77 11.98 27.70
CA MET A 467 -12.47 12.51 29.03
C MET A 467 -13.45 13.63 29.44
N LEU A 468 -13.76 14.54 28.53
CA LEU A 468 -14.69 15.65 28.78
C LEU A 468 -16.12 15.12 29.03
N LEU A 469 -16.61 14.16 28.22
CA LEU A 469 -17.91 13.53 28.41
C LEU A 469 -18.00 12.77 29.74
N THR A 470 -16.91 12.12 30.16
CA THR A 470 -16.82 11.43 31.45
C THR A 470 -16.90 12.43 32.60
N GLN A 471 -16.25 13.61 32.52
CA GLN A 471 -16.35 14.67 33.51
C GLN A 471 -17.80 15.18 33.69
N ASP A 472 -18.55 15.28 32.57
CA ASP A 472 -19.96 15.68 32.55
C ASP A 472 -20.93 14.52 32.80
N GLN A 473 -20.44 13.33 33.17
CA GLN A 473 -21.19 12.12 33.47
C GLN A 473 -22.12 11.65 32.33
N ILE A 474 -21.65 11.81 31.08
CA ILE A 474 -22.37 11.36 29.89
C ILE A 474 -21.85 9.98 29.50
N ASP A 475 -22.72 8.97 29.54
CA ASP A 475 -22.40 7.63 29.07
C ASP A 475 -22.14 7.63 27.58
N HIS A 476 -21.02 7.06 27.16
CA HIS A 476 -20.61 7.00 25.75
C HIS A 476 -19.75 5.76 25.51
N GLN A 477 -19.62 5.40 24.22
CA GLN A 477 -18.70 4.37 23.74
C GLN A 477 -17.64 5.01 22.85
N VAL A 478 -16.42 4.49 22.93
CA VAL A 478 -15.30 4.95 22.08
C VAL A 478 -14.91 3.83 21.12
N LEU A 479 -14.84 4.17 19.86
CA LEU A 479 -14.44 3.30 18.75
C LEU A 479 -13.16 3.85 18.15
N ASN A 480 -12.03 3.25 18.48
CA ASN A 480 -10.72 3.61 17.93
C ASN A 480 -9.88 2.35 17.69
N ALA A 481 -8.72 2.49 17.08
CA ALA A 481 -7.82 1.38 16.73
C ALA A 481 -7.44 0.49 17.92
N LYS A 482 -7.48 1.01 19.15
CA LYS A 482 -7.18 0.24 20.37
C LYS A 482 -8.29 -0.77 20.78
N GLN A 483 -9.44 -0.81 20.10
CA GLN A 483 -10.60 -1.60 20.50
C GLN A 483 -11.20 -2.45 19.36
N HIS A 484 -10.39 -2.89 18.39
CA HIS A 484 -10.84 -3.68 17.24
C HIS A 484 -11.70 -4.90 17.58
N ALA A 485 -11.37 -5.64 18.64
CA ALA A 485 -12.13 -6.84 19.04
C ALA A 485 -13.59 -6.56 19.44
N ARG A 486 -13.90 -5.31 19.86
CA ARG A 486 -15.25 -4.89 20.30
C ARG A 486 -15.96 -3.98 19.30
N GLU A 487 -15.32 -3.68 18.19
CA GLU A 487 -15.81 -2.72 17.20
C GLU A 487 -17.22 -3.08 16.70
N ALA A 488 -17.43 -4.33 16.29
CA ALA A 488 -18.71 -4.80 15.78
C ALA A 488 -19.85 -4.67 16.81
N ASP A 489 -19.54 -4.94 18.07
CA ASP A 489 -20.53 -4.85 19.17
C ASP A 489 -20.88 -3.41 19.51
N ILE A 490 -19.90 -2.49 19.48
CA ILE A 490 -20.11 -1.05 19.70
C ILE A 490 -20.96 -0.47 18.57
N VAL A 491 -20.62 -0.79 17.30
CA VAL A 491 -21.38 -0.32 16.13
C VAL A 491 -22.81 -0.85 16.14
N ALA A 492 -23.01 -2.10 16.55
CA ALA A 492 -24.33 -2.72 16.70
C ALA A 492 -25.24 -1.96 17.68
N GLN A 493 -24.67 -1.33 18.71
CA GLN A 493 -25.40 -0.56 19.70
C GLN A 493 -25.54 0.92 19.40
N ALA A 494 -24.71 1.47 18.48
CA ALA A 494 -24.62 2.91 18.20
C ALA A 494 -25.93 3.54 17.71
N GLY A 495 -26.83 2.75 17.15
CA GLY A 495 -28.15 3.21 16.68
C GLY A 495 -29.26 3.18 17.73
N ARG A 496 -29.01 2.82 18.99
CA ARG A 496 -30.02 2.77 20.05
C ARG A 496 -30.42 4.17 20.54
N PRO A 497 -31.65 4.35 21.09
CA PRO A 497 -32.09 5.63 21.62
C PRO A 497 -31.09 6.26 22.60
N GLY A 498 -30.72 7.52 22.38
CA GLY A 498 -29.85 8.30 23.28
C GLY A 498 -28.40 7.81 23.39
N MET A 499 -27.95 6.84 22.57
CA MET A 499 -26.58 6.35 22.59
C MET A 499 -25.61 7.39 22.00
N VAL A 500 -24.48 7.56 22.67
CA VAL A 500 -23.37 8.42 22.19
C VAL A 500 -22.17 7.55 21.84
N THR A 501 -21.71 7.66 20.62
CA THR A 501 -20.54 6.91 20.14
C THR A 501 -19.51 7.88 19.57
N ILE A 502 -18.27 7.80 20.03
CA ILE A 502 -17.14 8.55 19.45
C ILE A 502 -16.38 7.58 18.55
N ALA A 503 -16.15 7.95 17.31
CA ALA A 503 -15.41 7.12 16.36
C ALA A 503 -14.28 7.92 15.72
N THR A 504 -13.08 7.34 15.64
CA THR A 504 -12.02 7.84 14.77
C THR A 504 -12.36 7.53 13.31
N ASN A 505 -11.71 8.24 12.38
CA ASN A 505 -12.08 8.27 10.97
C ASN A 505 -12.25 6.87 10.33
N MET A 506 -11.36 5.94 10.61
CA MET A 506 -11.36 4.60 9.99
C MET A 506 -12.24 3.58 10.76
N ALA A 507 -12.51 3.84 12.04
CA ALA A 507 -13.23 2.90 12.88
C ALA A 507 -14.70 2.72 12.46
N GLY A 508 -15.17 1.48 12.39
CA GLY A 508 -16.54 1.11 11.98
C GLY A 508 -16.78 1.20 10.46
N ARG A 509 -15.74 1.32 9.62
CA ARG A 509 -15.89 1.29 8.16
C ARG A 509 -16.36 -0.10 7.69
N GLY A 510 -17.22 -0.14 6.66
CA GLY A 510 -17.81 -1.39 6.18
C GLY A 510 -18.89 -2.01 7.07
N THR A 511 -19.22 -1.37 8.21
CA THR A 511 -20.32 -1.81 9.09
C THR A 511 -21.45 -0.78 9.12
N ASP A 512 -22.69 -1.27 9.08
CA ASP A 512 -23.88 -0.42 9.08
C ASP A 512 -24.37 -0.15 10.50
N ILE A 513 -24.74 1.11 10.78
CA ILE A 513 -25.43 1.50 12.01
C ILE A 513 -26.93 1.40 11.75
N VAL A 514 -27.57 0.43 12.40
CA VAL A 514 -29.02 0.18 12.31
C VAL A 514 -29.74 0.97 13.39
N LEU A 515 -30.75 1.77 13.01
CA LEU A 515 -31.57 2.52 13.96
C LEU A 515 -32.33 1.55 14.87
N GLY A 516 -32.31 1.80 16.16
CA GLY A 516 -32.84 0.89 17.18
C GLY A 516 -31.86 -0.18 17.69
N GLY A 517 -30.68 -0.28 17.05
CA GLY A 517 -29.66 -1.29 17.31
C GLY A 517 -29.72 -2.47 16.33
N ALA A 518 -28.55 -3.11 16.07
CA ALA A 518 -28.48 -4.24 15.17
C ALA A 518 -28.94 -5.54 15.87
N VAL A 519 -29.95 -6.18 15.33
CA VAL A 519 -30.46 -7.48 15.80
C VAL A 519 -30.16 -8.63 14.85
N GLU A 520 -29.67 -8.34 13.65
CA GLU A 520 -29.48 -9.35 12.59
C GLU A 520 -28.45 -10.43 13.01
N LYS A 521 -27.36 -10.07 13.67
CA LYS A 521 -26.38 -11.03 14.19
C LYS A 521 -27.03 -12.08 15.11
N ARG A 522 -27.89 -11.63 16.04
CA ARG A 522 -28.61 -12.51 16.95
C ARG A 522 -29.67 -13.37 16.21
N ILE A 523 -30.28 -12.80 15.17
CA ILE A 523 -31.23 -13.53 14.33
C ILE A 523 -30.49 -14.64 13.54
N ASP A 524 -29.31 -14.36 13.04
CA ASP A 524 -28.49 -15.36 12.32
C ASP A 524 -27.99 -16.46 13.27
N GLU A 525 -27.54 -16.12 14.47
CA GLU A 525 -27.20 -17.10 15.51
C GLU A 525 -28.39 -18.05 15.86
N ILE A 526 -29.60 -17.51 15.92
CA ILE A 526 -30.81 -18.31 16.13
C ILE A 526 -31.13 -19.20 14.92
N ARG A 527 -30.97 -18.69 13.70
CA ARG A 527 -31.16 -19.44 12.44
C ARG A 527 -30.19 -20.61 12.34
N GLU A 528 -28.94 -20.42 12.78
CA GLU A 528 -27.89 -21.44 12.71
C GLU A 528 -27.95 -22.44 13.86
N ASN A 529 -28.72 -22.19 14.90
CA ASN A 529 -28.82 -23.09 16.04
C ASN A 529 -29.63 -24.34 15.66
N ALA A 530 -28.91 -25.41 15.27
CA ALA A 530 -29.50 -26.70 14.91
C ALA A 530 -30.24 -27.41 16.08
N ALA A 531 -30.03 -26.99 17.31
CA ALA A 531 -30.71 -27.56 18.50
C ALA A 531 -32.15 -27.06 18.68
N LEU A 532 -32.55 -25.98 17.98
CA LEU A 532 -33.88 -25.42 18.06
C LEU A 532 -34.80 -25.99 16.96
N ALA A 533 -36.05 -26.27 17.31
CA ALA A 533 -37.08 -26.60 16.34
C ALA A 533 -37.42 -25.40 15.46
N ASP A 534 -37.83 -25.59 14.21
CA ASP A 534 -38.14 -24.51 13.27
C ASP A 534 -39.17 -23.52 13.80
N ALA A 535 -40.21 -24.02 14.50
CA ALA A 535 -41.25 -23.18 15.12
C ALA A 535 -40.69 -22.32 16.26
N ASP A 536 -39.77 -22.86 17.07
CA ASP A 536 -39.14 -22.14 18.17
C ASP A 536 -38.15 -21.09 17.66
N ARG A 537 -37.39 -21.42 16.59
CA ARG A 537 -36.52 -20.46 15.88
C ARG A 537 -37.34 -19.27 15.37
N GLN A 538 -38.43 -19.53 14.68
CA GLN A 538 -39.31 -18.48 14.14
C GLN A 538 -39.90 -17.62 15.23
N ALA A 539 -40.39 -18.25 16.31
CA ALA A 539 -40.93 -17.52 17.45
C ALA A 539 -39.91 -16.60 18.14
N GLN A 540 -38.64 -17.06 18.29
CA GLN A 540 -37.58 -16.23 18.88
C GLN A 540 -37.18 -15.08 17.95
N ILE A 541 -37.14 -15.30 16.64
CA ILE A 541 -36.87 -14.22 15.65
C ILE A 541 -38.00 -13.17 15.69
N GLU A 542 -39.25 -13.59 15.73
CA GLU A 542 -40.39 -12.67 15.83
C GLU A 542 -40.40 -11.88 17.16
N ALA A 543 -40.01 -12.51 18.26
CA ALA A 543 -39.89 -11.83 19.55
C ALA A 543 -38.78 -10.75 19.50
N LEU A 544 -37.60 -11.06 18.94
CA LEU A 544 -36.51 -10.09 18.77
C LEU A 544 -36.92 -8.90 17.88
N ARG A 545 -37.63 -9.17 16.79
CA ARG A 545 -38.14 -8.10 15.92
C ARG A 545 -39.18 -7.25 16.60
N ALA A 546 -40.05 -7.86 17.45
CA ALA A 546 -41.05 -7.14 18.23
C ALA A 546 -40.42 -6.25 19.33
N GLU A 547 -39.28 -6.66 19.89
CA GLU A 547 -38.50 -5.82 20.82
C GLU A 547 -37.77 -4.68 20.12
N TRP A 548 -37.28 -4.92 18.94
CA TRP A 548 -36.52 -3.93 18.16
C TRP A 548 -37.38 -2.83 17.56
N GLN A 549 -38.57 -3.15 17.06
CA GLN A 549 -39.42 -2.23 16.32
C GLN A 549 -39.76 -0.94 17.11
N PRO A 550 -40.14 -0.99 18.40
CA PRO A 550 -40.38 0.21 19.19
C PRO A 550 -39.15 1.11 19.34
N LEU A 551 -37.96 0.51 19.52
CA LEU A 551 -36.68 1.26 19.60
C LEU A 551 -36.34 1.95 18.28
N HIS A 552 -36.56 1.27 17.16
CA HIS A 552 -36.41 1.85 15.84
C HIS A 552 -37.34 3.03 15.63
N ASP A 553 -38.63 2.87 15.93
CA ASP A 553 -39.66 3.91 15.74
C ASP A 553 -39.39 5.13 16.63
N GLU A 554 -38.91 4.93 17.87
CA GLU A 554 -38.48 5.98 18.79
C GLU A 554 -37.33 6.81 18.17
N VAL A 555 -36.29 6.17 17.68
CA VAL A 555 -35.15 6.85 17.06
C VAL A 555 -35.55 7.57 15.77
N VAL A 556 -36.43 6.99 14.97
CA VAL A 556 -36.94 7.63 13.75
C VAL A 556 -37.76 8.87 14.13
N ALA A 557 -38.60 8.82 15.17
CA ALA A 557 -39.36 9.97 15.66
C ALA A 557 -38.46 11.05 16.26
N ALA A 558 -37.33 10.69 16.90
CA ALA A 558 -36.34 11.60 17.43
C ALA A 558 -35.50 12.30 16.32
N GLY A 559 -35.63 11.88 15.04
CA GLY A 559 -34.93 12.48 13.91
C GLY A 559 -33.81 11.63 13.31
N GLY A 560 -33.71 10.34 13.73
CA GLY A 560 -32.69 9.41 13.26
C GLY A 560 -31.29 9.68 13.84
N LEU A 561 -30.25 9.11 13.27
CA LEU A 561 -28.89 9.28 13.75
C LEU A 561 -28.36 10.69 13.45
N HIS A 562 -27.84 11.36 14.48
CA HIS A 562 -27.14 12.64 14.33
C HIS A 562 -25.62 12.44 14.23
N ILE A 563 -25.01 13.05 13.23
CA ILE A 563 -23.56 13.01 13.00
C ILE A 563 -22.93 14.34 13.42
N ILE A 564 -21.95 14.26 14.30
CA ILE A 564 -21.13 15.41 14.69
C ILE A 564 -19.71 15.17 14.16
N GLY A 565 -19.19 16.09 13.34
CA GLY A 565 -17.78 16.12 12.97
C GLY A 565 -17.03 17.09 13.87
N SER A 566 -16.04 16.64 14.62
CA SER A 566 -15.23 17.52 15.50
C SER A 566 -14.26 18.41 14.73
N GLU A 567 -13.96 18.05 13.47
CA GLU A 567 -13.08 18.77 12.54
C GLU A 567 -13.42 18.40 11.10
N ARG A 568 -12.95 19.18 10.14
CA ARG A 568 -12.93 18.78 8.73
C ARG A 568 -11.68 17.96 8.45
N HIS A 569 -11.86 16.86 7.73
CA HIS A 569 -10.76 16.05 7.27
C HIS A 569 -10.01 16.72 6.11
N GLU A 570 -8.84 16.23 5.79
CA GLU A 570 -8.06 16.70 4.63
C GLU A 570 -8.77 16.47 3.30
N SER A 571 -9.62 15.45 3.20
CA SER A 571 -10.40 15.13 2.02
C SER A 571 -11.90 15.26 2.28
N ARG A 572 -12.63 15.89 1.34
CA ARG A 572 -14.10 15.99 1.34
C ARG A 572 -14.77 14.62 1.30
N ARG A 573 -14.12 13.66 0.71
CA ARG A 573 -14.55 12.28 0.61
C ARG A 573 -14.79 11.67 2.00
N ILE A 574 -13.83 11.85 2.91
CA ILE A 574 -13.91 11.33 4.29
C ILE A 574 -15.06 12.01 5.05
N ASP A 575 -15.24 13.32 4.89
CA ASP A 575 -16.39 14.04 5.45
C ASP A 575 -17.72 13.46 4.94
N ASN A 576 -17.80 13.15 3.65
CA ASN A 576 -18.98 12.54 3.04
C ASN A 576 -19.22 11.10 3.52
N GLN A 577 -18.16 10.32 3.77
CA GLN A 577 -18.29 8.98 4.38
C GLN A 577 -18.84 9.07 5.80
N LEU A 578 -18.35 10.01 6.60
CA LEU A 578 -18.86 10.24 7.96
C LEU A 578 -20.35 10.61 7.91
N ARG A 579 -20.73 11.59 7.09
CA ARG A 579 -22.14 11.96 6.87
C ARG A 579 -22.97 10.78 6.37
N GLY A 580 -22.41 9.94 5.51
CA GLY A 580 -23.07 8.77 4.91
C GLY A 580 -23.46 7.67 5.90
N ARG A 581 -23.00 7.75 7.15
CA ARG A 581 -23.43 6.82 8.21
C ARG A 581 -24.86 7.09 8.68
N SER A 582 -25.42 8.24 8.36
CA SER A 582 -26.80 8.66 8.70
C SER A 582 -27.68 8.84 7.46
N GLY A 583 -28.99 8.73 7.62
CA GLY A 583 -29.97 8.94 6.55
C GLY A 583 -29.97 7.87 5.47
N ARG A 584 -29.85 6.58 5.86
CA ARG A 584 -29.82 5.42 4.98
C ARG A 584 -31.21 4.94 4.60
N GLN A 585 -31.38 4.41 3.40
CA GLN A 585 -32.65 3.83 2.89
C GLN A 585 -33.90 4.70 3.14
N GLY A 586 -33.73 6.02 3.11
CA GLY A 586 -34.82 6.98 3.33
C GLY A 586 -35.16 7.30 4.78
N ASP A 587 -34.37 6.82 5.74
CA ASP A 587 -34.48 7.19 7.15
C ASP A 587 -34.13 8.68 7.35
N PRO A 588 -34.68 9.32 8.38
CA PRO A 588 -34.29 10.65 8.79
C PRO A 588 -32.86 10.62 9.36
N GLY A 589 -32.22 11.78 9.43
CA GLY A 589 -30.91 11.96 10.01
C GLY A 589 -30.45 13.41 9.87
N SER A 590 -29.34 13.72 10.54
CA SER A 590 -28.73 15.05 10.45
C SER A 590 -27.22 14.97 10.59
N SER A 591 -26.53 16.00 10.08
CA SER A 591 -25.08 16.11 10.27
C SER A 591 -24.68 17.56 10.48
N ARG A 592 -23.67 17.79 11.34
CA ARG A 592 -23.08 19.11 11.57
C ARG A 592 -21.61 18.98 11.91
N PHE A 593 -20.79 19.90 11.39
CA PHE A 593 -19.36 19.99 11.71
C PHE A 593 -19.09 21.17 12.63
N TYR A 594 -18.29 20.94 13.67
CA TYR A 594 -17.83 21.91 14.64
C TYR A 594 -16.34 22.14 14.45
N LEU A 595 -15.96 23.38 14.17
CA LEU A 595 -14.60 23.74 13.78
C LEU A 595 -14.06 24.83 14.69
N SER A 596 -12.72 24.89 14.83
CA SER A 596 -12.05 26.00 15.49
C SER A 596 -10.94 26.57 14.59
N LEU A 597 -10.56 27.84 14.80
CA LEU A 597 -9.41 28.42 14.11
C LEU A 597 -8.07 27.76 14.50
N GLU A 598 -8.09 26.95 15.54
CA GLU A 598 -6.92 26.18 16.02
C GLU A 598 -6.79 24.83 15.31
N ASP A 599 -7.81 24.41 14.54
CA ASP A 599 -7.77 23.17 13.79
C ASP A 599 -6.72 23.21 12.67
N PRO A 600 -5.99 22.11 12.40
CA PRO A 600 -4.86 22.08 11.47
C PRO A 600 -5.20 22.64 10.09
N LEU A 601 -6.32 22.23 9.51
CA LEU A 601 -6.76 22.69 8.18
C LEU A 601 -7.01 24.21 8.15
N LEU A 602 -7.61 24.77 9.20
CA LEU A 602 -7.90 26.20 9.29
C LEU A 602 -6.65 27.02 9.58
N LYS A 603 -5.71 26.52 10.38
CA LYS A 603 -4.40 27.16 10.60
C LYS A 603 -3.63 27.34 9.31
N ILE A 604 -3.60 26.31 8.46
CA ILE A 604 -2.83 26.34 7.20
C ILE A 604 -3.45 27.28 6.16
N PHE A 605 -4.77 27.28 6.02
CA PHE A 605 -5.42 27.92 4.86
C PHE A 605 -6.19 29.21 5.15
N ALA A 606 -6.60 29.44 6.38
CA ALA A 606 -7.51 30.53 6.70
C ALA A 606 -7.21 31.30 8.00
N GLY A 607 -6.27 30.82 8.84
CA GLY A 607 -6.10 31.27 10.22
C GLY A 607 -5.99 32.77 10.41
N GLU A 608 -5.11 33.47 9.70
CA GLU A 608 -4.90 34.91 9.88
C GLU A 608 -6.03 35.77 9.31
N ARG A 609 -6.57 35.41 8.14
CA ARG A 609 -7.66 36.18 7.48
C ARG A 609 -8.99 36.02 8.21
N LEU A 610 -9.36 34.81 8.60
CA LEU A 610 -10.57 34.52 9.36
C LEU A 610 -10.47 35.12 10.78
N ASN A 611 -9.31 35.01 11.44
CA ASN A 611 -9.08 35.63 12.74
C ASN A 611 -9.22 37.16 12.67
N SER A 612 -8.69 37.79 11.62
CA SER A 612 -8.84 39.23 11.39
C SER A 612 -10.30 39.62 11.18
N ILE A 613 -11.09 38.78 10.50
CA ILE A 613 -12.52 38.99 10.30
C ILE A 613 -13.28 38.85 11.63
N MET A 614 -13.00 37.80 12.42
CA MET A 614 -13.62 37.59 13.73
C MET A 614 -13.33 38.71 14.72
N VAL A 615 -12.08 39.16 14.76
CA VAL A 615 -11.68 40.30 15.61
C VAL A 615 -12.39 41.60 15.15
N ARG A 616 -12.56 41.85 13.84
CA ARG A 616 -13.32 42.97 13.30
C ARG A 616 -14.81 42.90 13.61
N LEU A 617 -15.40 41.69 13.58
CA LEU A 617 -16.82 41.49 13.86
C LEU A 617 -17.13 41.54 15.37
N LYS A 618 -16.13 41.64 16.26
CA LYS A 618 -16.27 41.66 17.73
C LYS A 618 -17.23 40.60 18.24
N LEU A 619 -17.12 39.39 17.72
CA LEU A 619 -17.94 38.26 18.15
C LEU A 619 -17.68 37.99 19.64
N PRO A 620 -18.74 37.85 20.49
CA PRO A 620 -18.61 37.42 21.86
C PRO A 620 -17.95 36.04 21.98
N GLU A 621 -17.38 35.75 23.14
CA GLU A 621 -16.93 34.38 23.44
C GLU A 621 -18.10 33.40 23.40
N GLY A 622 -17.93 32.25 22.76
CA GLY A 622 -18.93 31.19 22.62
C GLY A 622 -19.89 31.34 21.42
N GLU A 623 -19.82 32.44 20.65
CA GLU A 623 -20.59 32.57 19.39
C GLU A 623 -19.81 32.00 18.20
N ALA A 624 -20.48 31.14 17.42
CA ALA A 624 -19.94 30.55 16.19
C ALA A 624 -20.23 31.40 14.96
N ILE A 625 -19.36 31.38 13.98
CA ILE A 625 -19.69 31.83 12.63
C ILE A 625 -20.40 30.70 11.89
N GLU A 626 -21.64 30.95 11.47
CA GLU A 626 -22.40 30.07 10.59
C GLU A 626 -22.69 30.82 9.29
N HIS A 627 -21.93 30.54 8.22
CA HIS A 627 -22.15 31.20 6.93
C HIS A 627 -21.71 30.31 5.76
N ALA A 628 -22.54 30.17 4.73
CA ALA A 628 -22.29 29.38 3.54
C ALA A 628 -21.00 29.77 2.77
N MET A 629 -20.52 31.02 2.92
CA MET A 629 -19.24 31.44 2.32
C MET A 629 -18.04 30.80 3.01
N VAL A 630 -18.11 30.58 4.32
CA VAL A 630 -17.06 29.89 5.09
C VAL A 630 -16.97 28.44 4.63
N ASN A 631 -18.11 27.75 4.50
CA ASN A 631 -18.15 26.38 3.97
C ASN A 631 -17.50 26.27 2.59
N ARG A 632 -17.82 27.21 1.67
CA ARG A 632 -17.19 27.22 0.33
C ARG A 632 -15.67 27.47 0.39
N SER A 633 -15.22 28.31 1.32
CA SER A 633 -13.78 28.56 1.50
C SER A 633 -13.05 27.32 2.01
N LEU A 634 -13.67 26.60 2.97
CA LEU A 634 -13.16 25.32 3.51
C LEU A 634 -13.10 24.23 2.43
N GLU A 635 -14.18 24.08 1.65
CA GLU A 635 -14.14 23.15 0.50
C GLU A 635 -13.04 23.53 -0.51
N GLY A 636 -12.80 24.82 -0.73
CA GLY A 636 -11.69 25.29 -1.57
C GLY A 636 -10.32 24.94 -1.01
N ALA A 637 -10.17 24.99 0.33
CA ALA A 637 -8.95 24.56 1.01
C ALA A 637 -8.74 23.04 0.89
N GLN A 638 -9.78 22.24 1.16
CA GLN A 638 -9.73 20.78 1.02
C GLN A 638 -9.36 20.36 -0.41
N ARG A 639 -9.93 21.01 -1.44
CA ARG A 639 -9.57 20.74 -2.85
C ARG A 639 -8.08 20.97 -3.13
N LYS A 640 -7.46 21.96 -2.50
CA LYS A 640 -6.01 22.19 -2.67
C LYS A 640 -5.18 21.10 -2.00
N VAL A 641 -5.61 20.61 -0.83
CA VAL A 641 -4.95 19.48 -0.15
C VAL A 641 -5.11 18.20 -0.97
N GLU A 642 -6.34 17.92 -1.42
CA GLU A 642 -6.63 16.79 -2.32
C GLU A 642 -5.75 16.81 -3.56
N GLN A 643 -5.63 17.96 -4.23
CA GLN A 643 -4.76 18.12 -5.40
C GLN A 643 -3.29 17.89 -5.07
N ARG A 644 -2.78 18.42 -3.95
CA ARG A 644 -1.40 18.20 -3.52
C ARG A 644 -1.14 16.70 -3.25
N ASN A 645 -2.06 16.03 -2.55
CA ASN A 645 -1.94 14.61 -2.27
C ASN A 645 -1.98 13.78 -3.56
N PHE A 646 -2.83 14.14 -4.53
CA PHE A 646 -2.85 13.55 -5.87
C PHE A 646 -1.50 13.72 -6.57
N ASP A 647 -0.94 14.95 -6.58
CA ASP A 647 0.34 15.23 -7.23
C ASP A 647 1.48 14.39 -6.62
N VAL A 648 1.48 14.22 -5.29
CA VAL A 648 2.45 13.35 -4.60
C VAL A 648 2.29 11.89 -5.02
N ARG A 649 1.05 11.34 -5.01
CA ARG A 649 0.81 9.95 -5.45
C ARG A 649 1.19 9.75 -6.92
N LYS A 650 0.86 10.71 -7.77
CA LYS A 650 1.24 10.69 -9.18
C LYS A 650 2.75 10.70 -9.38
N GLN A 651 3.46 11.51 -8.61
CA GLN A 651 4.92 11.55 -8.67
C GLN A 651 5.55 10.23 -8.25
N LEU A 652 5.06 9.62 -7.16
CA LEU A 652 5.51 8.29 -6.72
C LEU A 652 5.28 7.25 -7.81
N LEU A 653 4.09 7.25 -8.42
CA LEU A 653 3.76 6.32 -9.51
C LEU A 653 4.67 6.51 -10.72
N GLU A 654 5.01 7.74 -11.11
CA GLU A 654 5.88 8.02 -12.27
C GLU A 654 7.30 7.45 -12.10
N TYR A 655 7.81 7.36 -10.86
CA TYR A 655 9.06 6.67 -10.57
C TYR A 655 8.88 5.15 -10.51
N ASP A 656 7.81 4.67 -9.88
CA ASP A 656 7.55 3.24 -9.78
C ASP A 656 7.17 2.60 -11.13
N ASP A 657 6.59 3.34 -12.08
CA ASP A 657 6.31 2.86 -13.44
C ASP A 657 7.59 2.38 -14.14
N VAL A 658 8.73 3.05 -13.92
CA VAL A 658 10.04 2.63 -14.48
C VAL A 658 10.47 1.29 -13.87
N SER A 659 10.43 1.19 -12.55
CA SER A 659 10.74 -0.05 -11.83
C SER A 659 9.77 -1.18 -12.19
N ASN A 660 8.50 -0.84 -12.42
CA ASN A 660 7.47 -1.80 -12.78
C ASN A 660 7.65 -2.38 -14.19
N ASP A 661 8.09 -1.57 -15.15
CA ASP A 661 8.38 -2.08 -16.49
C ASP A 661 9.56 -3.07 -16.46
N GLN A 662 10.60 -2.79 -15.68
CA GLN A 662 11.73 -3.71 -15.45
C GLN A 662 11.28 -4.97 -14.68
N ARG A 663 10.46 -4.81 -13.64
CA ARG A 663 9.87 -5.92 -12.86
C ARG A 663 9.09 -6.89 -13.74
N LYS A 664 8.28 -6.38 -14.67
CA LYS A 664 7.54 -7.23 -15.62
C LYS A 664 8.49 -8.10 -16.44
N VAL A 665 9.56 -7.52 -16.98
CA VAL A 665 10.54 -8.28 -17.77
C VAL A 665 11.19 -9.37 -16.94
N ILE A 666 11.65 -9.04 -15.72
CA ILE A 666 12.31 -10.01 -14.83
C ILE A 666 11.32 -11.12 -14.41
N TYR A 667 10.09 -10.77 -14.03
CA TYR A 667 9.10 -11.75 -13.58
C TYR A 667 8.58 -12.61 -14.74
N GLU A 668 8.47 -12.07 -15.96
CA GLU A 668 8.17 -12.86 -17.15
C GLU A 668 9.29 -13.86 -17.45
N GLN A 669 10.56 -13.44 -17.48
CA GLN A 669 11.71 -14.32 -17.64
C GLN A 669 11.76 -15.39 -16.55
N ARG A 670 11.53 -14.99 -15.29
CA ARG A 670 11.50 -15.93 -14.17
C ARG A 670 10.39 -16.97 -14.31
N ASN A 671 9.22 -16.55 -14.76
CA ASN A 671 8.10 -17.44 -15.01
C ASN A 671 8.37 -18.42 -16.15
N GLU A 672 8.99 -17.95 -17.23
CA GLU A 672 9.43 -18.80 -18.35
C GLU A 672 10.44 -19.85 -17.88
N LEU A 673 11.41 -19.46 -17.03
CA LEU A 673 12.37 -20.40 -16.44
C LEU A 673 11.69 -21.46 -15.56
N LEU A 674 10.69 -21.06 -14.74
CA LEU A 674 9.95 -22.01 -13.90
C LEU A 674 9.10 -23.00 -14.69
N GLU A 675 8.56 -22.58 -15.86
CA GLU A 675 7.69 -23.40 -16.70
C GLU A 675 8.47 -24.24 -17.72
N SER A 676 9.72 -23.86 -18.03
CA SER A 676 10.55 -24.56 -19.02
C SER A 676 11.24 -25.79 -18.40
N ALA A 677 11.14 -26.93 -19.08
CA ALA A 677 11.86 -28.14 -18.69
C ALA A 677 13.34 -28.09 -19.12
N ASP A 678 13.64 -27.36 -20.21
CA ASP A 678 14.94 -27.25 -20.85
C ASP A 678 15.23 -25.80 -21.25
N ILE A 679 16.37 -25.27 -20.83
CA ILE A 679 16.86 -23.92 -21.12
C ILE A 679 18.22 -23.93 -21.85
N SER A 680 18.63 -25.07 -22.40
CA SER A 680 19.96 -25.28 -23.02
C SER A 680 20.23 -24.28 -24.15
N GLU A 681 19.23 -23.94 -24.96
CA GLU A 681 19.40 -22.95 -26.05
C GLU A 681 19.73 -21.56 -25.47
N THR A 682 19.06 -21.17 -24.39
CA THR A 682 19.30 -19.89 -23.71
C THR A 682 20.70 -19.84 -23.10
N VAL A 683 21.12 -20.92 -22.42
CA VAL A 683 22.46 -21.04 -21.83
C VAL A 683 23.54 -20.98 -22.93
N THR A 684 23.30 -21.64 -24.05
CA THR A 684 24.25 -21.64 -25.19
C THR A 684 24.36 -20.24 -25.79
N ALA A 685 23.24 -19.56 -26.01
CA ALA A 685 23.24 -18.19 -26.52
C ALA A 685 23.95 -17.21 -25.57
N MET A 686 23.70 -17.33 -24.25
CA MET A 686 24.36 -16.52 -23.22
C MET A 686 25.87 -16.74 -23.22
N ARG A 687 26.32 -17.99 -23.22
CA ARG A 687 27.76 -18.36 -23.27
C ARG A 687 28.42 -17.77 -24.52
N GLY A 688 27.79 -17.94 -25.69
CA GLY A 688 28.31 -17.37 -26.93
C GLY A 688 28.47 -15.86 -26.86
N GLY A 689 27.45 -15.15 -26.39
CA GLY A 689 27.47 -13.70 -26.24
C GLY A 689 28.50 -13.21 -25.22
N VAL A 690 28.65 -13.90 -24.07
CA VAL A 690 29.65 -13.52 -23.04
C VAL A 690 31.09 -13.70 -23.60
N ILE A 691 31.34 -14.78 -24.33
CA ILE A 691 32.64 -15.02 -24.94
C ILE A 691 32.92 -13.99 -26.06
N GLU A 692 31.91 -13.64 -26.85
CA GLU A 692 32.00 -12.59 -27.85
C GLU A 692 32.36 -11.23 -27.23
N ASP A 693 31.67 -10.82 -26.16
CA ASP A 693 31.94 -9.56 -25.46
C ASP A 693 33.37 -9.53 -24.90
N LEU A 694 33.81 -10.62 -24.28
CA LEU A 694 35.17 -10.75 -23.80
C LEU A 694 36.20 -10.69 -24.98
N PHE A 695 35.91 -11.40 -26.07
CA PHE A 695 36.77 -11.37 -27.28
C PHE A 695 36.85 -9.96 -27.85
N ARG A 696 35.73 -9.26 -28.01
CA ARG A 696 35.70 -7.90 -28.56
C ARG A 696 36.39 -6.86 -27.68
N THR A 697 36.54 -7.13 -26.40
CA THR A 697 37.36 -6.29 -25.50
C THR A 697 38.85 -6.36 -25.86
N HIS A 698 39.33 -7.50 -26.28
CA HIS A 698 40.75 -7.72 -26.63
C HIS A 698 41.02 -7.66 -28.14
N VAL A 699 40.00 -7.88 -28.96
CA VAL A 699 40.03 -7.86 -30.43
C VAL A 699 38.89 -6.93 -30.93
N PRO A 700 39.11 -5.59 -30.94
CA PRO A 700 38.07 -4.65 -31.37
C PRO A 700 37.72 -4.83 -32.85
N VAL A 701 36.44 -4.68 -33.19
CA VAL A 701 35.90 -4.83 -34.54
C VAL A 701 36.62 -3.89 -35.51
N GLY A 702 37.15 -4.45 -36.61
CA GLY A 702 37.84 -3.68 -37.65
C GLY A 702 39.24 -3.21 -37.25
N SER A 703 39.80 -3.69 -36.12
CA SER A 703 41.19 -3.44 -35.73
C SER A 703 42.16 -4.32 -36.59
N MET A 704 43.41 -3.88 -36.67
CA MET A 704 44.44 -4.67 -37.33
C MET A 704 44.98 -5.73 -36.34
N GLU A 705 45.50 -6.86 -36.86
CA GLU A 705 46.03 -7.97 -36.06
C GLU A 705 47.10 -7.53 -35.04
N GLU A 706 47.91 -6.49 -35.37
CA GLU A 706 48.91 -5.95 -34.44
C GLU A 706 48.30 -5.30 -33.17
N GLN A 707 47.01 -5.00 -33.20
CA GLN A 707 46.27 -4.39 -32.10
C GLN A 707 45.55 -5.44 -31.23
N TRP A 708 45.56 -6.71 -31.63
CA TRP A 708 44.90 -7.80 -30.94
C TRP A 708 45.77 -8.28 -29.76
N ASP A 709 45.13 -8.25 -28.53
CA ASP A 709 45.79 -8.77 -27.34
C ASP A 709 45.33 -10.21 -27.05
N LEU A 710 45.68 -11.15 -27.90
CA LEU A 710 45.33 -12.55 -27.77
C LEU A 710 45.86 -13.21 -26.48
N PRO A 711 47.11 -12.91 -26.02
CA PRO A 711 47.61 -13.46 -24.76
C PRO A 711 46.78 -13.03 -23.54
N ALA A 712 46.34 -11.76 -23.47
CA ALA A 712 45.45 -11.30 -22.40
C ALA A 712 44.08 -11.95 -22.50
N PHE A 713 43.55 -12.12 -23.69
CA PHE A 713 42.27 -12.85 -23.92
C PHE A 713 42.38 -14.32 -23.46
N GLU A 714 43.44 -15.05 -23.84
CA GLU A 714 43.67 -16.43 -23.39
C GLU A 714 43.78 -16.53 -21.86
N ALA A 715 44.46 -15.56 -21.22
CA ALA A 715 44.59 -15.50 -19.76
C ALA A 715 43.21 -15.24 -19.09
N ALA A 716 42.40 -14.35 -19.65
CA ALA A 716 41.04 -14.06 -19.15
C ALA A 716 40.11 -15.29 -19.31
N LEU A 717 40.10 -15.94 -20.47
CA LEU A 717 39.32 -17.18 -20.68
C LEU A 717 39.72 -18.28 -19.70
N ALA A 718 41.01 -18.44 -19.43
CA ALA A 718 41.50 -19.45 -18.48
C ALA A 718 41.15 -19.12 -17.03
N ALA A 719 41.23 -17.85 -16.63
CA ALA A 719 40.93 -17.39 -15.27
C ALA A 719 39.45 -17.38 -14.96
N GLU A 720 38.61 -16.87 -15.83
CA GLU A 720 37.21 -16.66 -15.57
C GLU A 720 36.32 -17.87 -15.89
N TYR A 721 36.63 -18.58 -16.98
CA TYR A 721 35.78 -19.70 -17.47
C TYR A 721 36.48 -21.07 -17.47
N GLN A 722 37.73 -21.16 -16.97
CA GLN A 722 38.54 -22.38 -16.99
C GLN A 722 38.73 -22.95 -18.42
N LEU A 723 38.66 -22.10 -19.42
CA LEU A 723 38.78 -22.46 -20.84
C LEU A 723 40.21 -22.17 -21.35
N LYS A 724 41.00 -23.21 -21.47
CA LYS A 724 42.41 -23.09 -21.96
C LYS A 724 42.49 -23.39 -23.43
N LEU A 725 42.51 -22.35 -24.26
CA LEU A 725 42.58 -22.47 -25.73
C LEU A 725 43.85 -21.79 -26.27
N PRO A 726 44.57 -22.39 -27.21
CA PRO A 726 45.77 -21.80 -27.84
C PRO A 726 45.32 -20.88 -29.00
N VAL A 727 44.61 -19.77 -28.69
CA VAL A 727 44.01 -18.89 -29.73
C VAL A 727 45.10 -18.20 -30.59
N ALA A 728 46.16 -17.72 -29.96
CA ALA A 728 47.32 -17.16 -30.67
C ALA A 728 48.02 -18.23 -31.55
N GLY A 729 48.01 -19.49 -31.12
CA GLY A 729 48.52 -20.60 -31.90
C GLY A 729 47.69 -20.86 -33.16
N TRP A 730 46.38 -20.76 -33.07
CA TRP A 730 45.50 -20.94 -34.24
C TRP A 730 45.74 -19.89 -35.32
N LEU A 731 45.97 -18.64 -34.92
CA LEU A 731 46.29 -17.55 -35.86
C LEU A 731 47.68 -17.74 -36.46
N ALA A 732 48.64 -18.30 -35.69
CA ALA A 732 49.98 -18.64 -36.21
C ALA A 732 49.96 -19.83 -37.20
N GLU A 733 49.02 -20.75 -37.10
CA GLU A 733 48.81 -21.88 -38.02
C GLU A 733 48.13 -21.43 -39.33
N ASP A 734 47.17 -20.48 -39.25
CA ASP A 734 46.44 -19.95 -40.39
C ASP A 734 46.32 -18.41 -40.30
N ALA A 735 47.29 -17.73 -40.93
CA ALA A 735 47.36 -16.27 -40.96
C ALA A 735 46.22 -15.58 -41.79
N ASN A 736 45.28 -16.32 -42.39
CA ASN A 736 44.15 -15.77 -43.13
C ASN A 736 42.86 -15.81 -42.32
N LEU A 737 42.87 -16.30 -41.04
CA LEU A 737 41.71 -16.31 -40.19
C LEU A 737 41.27 -14.89 -39.90
N SER A 738 40.03 -14.57 -40.25
CA SER A 738 39.39 -13.33 -39.81
C SER A 738 39.05 -13.34 -38.32
N ASP A 739 38.86 -12.16 -37.75
CA ASP A 739 38.40 -12.02 -36.34
C ASP A 739 37.09 -12.76 -36.08
N ASP A 740 36.14 -12.76 -37.01
CA ASP A 740 34.86 -13.47 -36.91
C ASP A 740 35.05 -15.01 -36.96
N GLU A 741 35.94 -15.52 -37.81
CA GLU A 741 36.24 -16.97 -37.88
C GLU A 741 36.99 -17.44 -36.64
N LEU A 742 37.88 -16.62 -36.09
CA LEU A 742 38.58 -16.88 -34.85
C LEU A 742 37.61 -16.94 -33.68
N LEU A 743 36.69 -15.96 -33.57
CA LEU A 743 35.61 -15.94 -32.56
C LEU A 743 34.70 -17.17 -32.68
N ALA A 744 34.26 -17.51 -33.89
CA ALA A 744 33.44 -18.70 -34.13
C ALA A 744 34.11 -19.99 -33.63
N ARG A 745 35.44 -20.10 -33.85
CA ARG A 745 36.24 -21.24 -33.40
C ARG A 745 36.38 -21.30 -31.88
N VAL A 746 36.50 -20.13 -31.20
CA VAL A 746 36.55 -20.03 -29.74
C VAL A 746 35.20 -20.45 -29.15
N ILE A 747 34.08 -19.94 -29.69
CA ILE A 747 32.70 -20.29 -29.22
C ILE A 747 32.48 -21.80 -29.41
N ALA A 748 32.81 -22.37 -30.56
CA ALA A 748 32.64 -23.80 -30.82
C ALA A 748 33.48 -24.66 -29.86
N ALA A 749 34.69 -24.23 -29.49
CA ALA A 749 35.49 -24.93 -28.50
C ALA A 749 34.92 -24.85 -27.09
N ALA A 750 34.35 -23.72 -26.71
CA ALA A 750 33.63 -23.54 -25.45
C ALA A 750 32.38 -24.44 -25.37
N ASP A 751 31.62 -24.49 -26.47
CA ASP A 751 30.41 -25.35 -26.55
C ASP A 751 30.78 -26.82 -26.46
N GLN A 752 31.86 -27.24 -27.10
CA GLN A 752 32.37 -28.61 -27.03
C GLN A 752 32.79 -28.98 -25.57
N GLN A 753 33.51 -28.08 -24.90
CA GLN A 753 33.91 -28.31 -23.51
C GLN A 753 32.69 -28.40 -22.59
N TYR A 754 31.69 -27.55 -22.79
CA TYR A 754 30.44 -27.59 -22.03
C TYR A 754 29.68 -28.88 -22.31
N ALA A 755 29.49 -29.27 -23.56
CA ALA A 755 28.81 -30.52 -23.92
C ALA A 755 29.49 -31.74 -23.29
N HIS A 756 30.83 -31.75 -23.25
CA HIS A 756 31.56 -32.83 -22.59
C HIS A 756 31.29 -32.91 -21.08
N LYS A 757 31.00 -31.79 -20.39
CA LYS A 757 30.56 -31.80 -19.01
C LYS A 757 29.15 -32.39 -18.86
N VAL A 758 28.24 -31.98 -19.73
CA VAL A 758 26.83 -32.43 -19.73
C VAL A 758 26.75 -33.92 -19.94
N ASP A 759 27.57 -34.48 -20.86
CA ASP A 759 27.66 -35.93 -21.13
C ASP A 759 28.07 -36.79 -19.94
N GLN A 760 28.67 -36.19 -18.88
CA GLN A 760 29.13 -36.92 -17.68
C GLN A 760 28.01 -37.07 -16.61
N VAL A 761 26.85 -36.45 -16.77
CA VAL A 761 25.77 -36.39 -15.81
C VAL A 761 24.42 -36.77 -16.40
N ASN A 762 23.44 -36.99 -15.54
CA ASN A 762 22.06 -37.16 -15.98
C ASN A 762 21.54 -35.85 -16.57
N LEU A 763 21.06 -35.86 -17.81
CA LEU A 763 20.60 -34.72 -18.55
C LEU A 763 19.47 -33.96 -17.84
N GLU A 764 18.49 -34.68 -17.26
CA GLU A 764 17.38 -34.08 -16.51
C GLU A 764 17.84 -33.35 -15.26
N ALA A 765 18.77 -33.95 -14.51
CA ALA A 765 19.39 -33.33 -13.35
C ALA A 765 20.21 -32.08 -13.73
N TRP A 766 20.91 -32.14 -14.87
CA TRP A 766 21.68 -30.99 -15.36
C TRP A 766 20.77 -29.82 -15.77
N HIS A 767 19.69 -30.06 -16.51
CA HIS A 767 18.71 -29.01 -16.85
C HIS A 767 18.07 -28.41 -15.59
N GLY A 768 17.80 -29.22 -14.55
CA GLY A 768 17.36 -28.73 -13.26
C GLY A 768 18.37 -27.81 -12.58
N PHE A 769 19.65 -28.16 -12.66
CA PHE A 769 20.77 -27.38 -12.14
C PHE A 769 20.95 -26.06 -12.90
N GLU A 770 20.97 -26.06 -14.24
CA GLU A 770 21.04 -24.87 -15.09
C GLU A 770 19.93 -23.88 -14.70
N ARG A 771 18.70 -24.37 -14.59
CA ARG A 771 17.54 -23.57 -14.20
C ARG A 771 17.68 -23.00 -12.80
N SER A 772 18.14 -23.79 -11.82
CA SER A 772 18.35 -23.33 -10.45
C SER A 772 19.39 -22.22 -10.34
N ILE A 773 20.51 -22.37 -11.05
CA ILE A 773 21.58 -21.34 -11.09
C ILE A 773 21.08 -20.07 -11.77
N MET A 774 20.31 -20.20 -12.85
CA MET A 774 19.73 -19.04 -13.55
C MET A 774 18.76 -18.28 -12.63
N LEU A 775 17.86 -18.98 -11.94
CA LEU A 775 16.90 -18.38 -10.99
C LEU A 775 17.64 -17.71 -9.83
N GLN A 776 18.61 -18.39 -9.24
CA GLN A 776 19.35 -17.84 -8.11
C GLN A 776 20.16 -16.59 -8.49
N SER A 777 20.86 -16.60 -9.64
CA SER A 777 21.59 -15.44 -10.12
C SER A 777 20.63 -14.28 -10.43
N LEU A 778 19.52 -14.56 -11.12
CA LEU A 778 18.51 -13.56 -11.43
C LEU A 778 17.92 -12.91 -10.17
N ASP A 779 17.54 -13.71 -9.16
CA ASP A 779 16.95 -13.23 -7.92
C ASP A 779 17.96 -12.44 -7.08
N THR A 780 19.22 -12.84 -7.05
CA THR A 780 20.28 -12.12 -6.31
C THR A 780 20.54 -10.76 -6.91
N HIS A 781 20.81 -10.69 -8.21
CA HIS A 781 21.11 -9.42 -8.86
C HIS A 781 19.86 -8.52 -8.99
N TRP A 782 18.66 -9.10 -9.07
CA TRP A 782 17.42 -8.31 -9.01
C TRP A 782 17.25 -7.59 -7.67
N ARG A 783 17.55 -8.23 -6.56
CA ARG A 783 17.52 -7.60 -5.22
C ARG A 783 18.54 -6.46 -5.09
N GLU A 784 19.77 -6.68 -5.58
CA GLU A 784 20.79 -5.64 -5.62
C GLU A 784 20.33 -4.44 -6.49
N HIS A 785 19.71 -4.72 -7.63
CA HIS A 785 19.17 -3.71 -8.53
C HIS A 785 18.03 -2.91 -7.90
N LEU A 786 17.10 -3.54 -7.16
CA LEU A 786 16.05 -2.82 -6.43
C LEU A 786 16.66 -1.85 -5.39
N SER A 787 17.69 -2.28 -4.68
CA SER A 787 18.43 -1.42 -3.75
C SER A 787 19.09 -0.24 -4.48
N ALA A 788 19.74 -0.48 -5.62
CA ALA A 788 20.36 0.57 -6.42
C ALA A 788 19.32 1.57 -6.97
N LEU A 789 18.13 1.10 -7.39
CA LEU A 789 17.04 1.97 -7.83
C LEU A 789 16.50 2.84 -6.70
N ASP A 790 16.36 2.30 -5.49
CA ASP A 790 15.91 3.06 -4.33
C ASP A 790 16.93 4.15 -3.96
N GLN A 791 18.22 3.84 -3.97
CA GLN A 791 19.30 4.81 -3.78
C GLN A 791 19.31 5.89 -4.87
N LEU A 792 19.16 5.49 -6.15
CA LEU A 792 19.04 6.42 -7.25
C LEU A 792 17.87 7.38 -7.08
N ARG A 793 16.69 6.86 -6.66
CA ARG A 793 15.48 7.66 -6.43
C ARG A 793 15.68 8.71 -5.34
N GLN A 794 16.39 8.38 -4.26
CA GLN A 794 16.69 9.32 -3.18
C GLN A 794 17.61 10.46 -3.65
N GLY A 795 18.63 10.14 -4.46
CA GLY A 795 19.63 11.09 -4.97
C GLY A 795 19.23 11.88 -6.21
N ILE A 796 18.22 11.45 -6.95
CA ILE A 796 17.93 11.97 -8.30
C ILE A 796 17.51 13.44 -8.33
N HIS A 797 16.90 13.94 -7.25
CA HIS A 797 16.48 15.35 -7.17
C HIS A 797 17.66 16.33 -7.21
N LEU A 798 18.88 15.89 -6.82
CA LEU A 798 20.11 16.66 -6.89
C LEU A 798 20.48 17.01 -8.35
N ARG A 799 20.05 16.21 -9.34
CA ARG A 799 20.23 16.51 -10.77
C ARG A 799 19.51 17.78 -11.20
N GLY A 800 18.49 18.22 -10.45
CA GLY A 800 17.79 19.50 -10.66
C GLY A 800 18.71 20.72 -10.52
N TYR A 801 19.73 20.68 -9.68
CA TYR A 801 20.71 21.76 -9.54
C TYR A 801 21.55 21.93 -10.82
N ALA A 802 21.79 20.86 -11.57
CA ALA A 802 22.44 20.89 -12.89
C ALA A 802 21.46 21.24 -14.04
N GLN A 803 20.28 21.79 -13.75
CA GLN A 803 19.23 22.15 -14.70
C GLN A 803 18.71 20.97 -15.55
N LYS A 804 18.93 19.74 -15.08
CA LYS A 804 18.39 18.53 -15.71
C LYS A 804 17.02 18.19 -15.13
N ASN A 805 16.17 17.54 -15.94
CA ASN A 805 14.88 17.06 -15.44
C ASN A 805 15.09 15.75 -14.66
N PRO A 806 14.85 15.74 -13.33
CA PRO A 806 15.11 14.57 -12.49
C PRO A 806 14.40 13.29 -12.97
N LYS A 807 13.18 13.39 -13.52
CA LYS A 807 12.44 12.23 -14.03
C LYS A 807 13.07 11.63 -15.28
N GLN A 808 13.59 12.46 -16.19
CA GLN A 808 14.24 11.98 -17.41
C GLN A 808 15.59 11.35 -17.09
N GLU A 809 16.34 11.96 -16.17
CA GLU A 809 17.62 11.40 -15.71
C GLU A 809 17.40 10.08 -14.96
N PHE A 810 16.36 9.99 -14.10
CA PHE A 810 16.02 8.74 -13.44
C PHE A 810 15.73 7.62 -14.45
N LYS A 811 14.91 7.90 -15.49
CA LYS A 811 14.63 6.90 -16.54
C LYS A 811 15.89 6.43 -17.25
N ARG A 812 16.78 7.36 -17.58
CA ARG A 812 18.05 7.04 -18.27
C ARG A 812 18.96 6.21 -17.38
N GLU A 813 19.23 6.69 -16.15
CA GLU A 813 20.15 6.00 -15.22
C GLU A 813 19.59 4.65 -14.77
N ALA A 814 18.25 4.54 -14.54
CA ALA A 814 17.59 3.27 -14.23
C ALA A 814 17.68 2.27 -15.40
N PHE A 815 17.64 2.74 -16.65
CA PHE A 815 17.82 1.87 -17.81
C PHE A 815 19.27 1.36 -17.90
N GLU A 816 20.26 2.21 -17.70
CA GLU A 816 21.67 1.85 -17.66
C GLU A 816 21.98 0.81 -16.56
N LEU A 817 21.39 0.99 -15.37
CA LEU A 817 21.46 0.02 -14.27
C LEU A 817 20.83 -1.32 -14.64
N PHE A 818 19.71 -1.30 -15.36
CA PHE A 818 19.02 -2.52 -15.79
C PHE A 818 19.80 -3.28 -16.87
N GLU A 819 20.39 -2.59 -17.84
CA GLU A 819 21.30 -3.22 -18.82
C GLU A 819 22.49 -3.87 -18.11
N SER A 820 23.06 -3.16 -17.12
CA SER A 820 24.16 -3.71 -16.31
C SER A 820 23.74 -4.97 -15.56
N LEU A 821 22.56 -4.99 -14.92
CA LEU A 821 22.01 -6.18 -14.26
C LEU A 821 21.90 -7.36 -15.22
N LEU A 822 21.31 -7.19 -16.40
CA LEU A 822 21.15 -8.28 -17.38
C LEU A 822 22.50 -8.81 -17.84
N ASN A 823 23.49 -7.92 -17.99
CA ASN A 823 24.84 -8.33 -18.36
C ASN A 823 25.54 -9.10 -17.23
N VAL A 824 25.43 -8.64 -15.97
CA VAL A 824 26.02 -9.32 -14.82
C VAL A 824 25.41 -10.71 -14.64
N VAL A 825 24.10 -10.87 -14.73
CA VAL A 825 23.42 -12.18 -14.69
C VAL A 825 23.97 -13.12 -15.76
N ARG A 826 24.11 -12.62 -17.00
CA ARG A 826 24.62 -13.40 -18.14
C ARG A 826 26.07 -13.87 -17.92
N VAL A 827 26.94 -12.99 -17.44
CA VAL A 827 28.34 -13.29 -17.12
C VAL A 827 28.43 -14.27 -15.95
N ASP A 828 27.68 -14.04 -14.88
CA ASP A 828 27.75 -14.85 -13.65
C ASP A 828 27.25 -16.26 -13.87
N VAL A 829 26.10 -16.43 -14.53
CA VAL A 829 25.56 -17.75 -14.91
C VAL A 829 26.56 -18.51 -15.79
N THR A 830 27.11 -17.85 -16.82
CA THR A 830 28.10 -18.47 -17.73
C THR A 830 29.34 -18.89 -16.96
N ARG A 831 29.84 -18.05 -16.06
CA ARG A 831 31.03 -18.36 -15.24
C ARG A 831 30.78 -19.56 -14.34
N ILE A 832 29.66 -19.57 -13.59
CA ILE A 832 29.31 -20.69 -12.67
C ILE A 832 29.20 -21.99 -13.45
N LEU A 833 28.42 -22.01 -14.54
CA LEU A 833 28.21 -23.21 -15.35
C LEU A 833 29.48 -23.71 -16.03
N MET A 834 30.39 -22.81 -16.45
CA MET A 834 31.68 -23.17 -17.04
C MET A 834 32.70 -23.65 -16.00
N THR A 835 32.67 -23.16 -14.76
CA THR A 835 33.71 -23.47 -13.74
C THR A 835 33.31 -24.60 -12.80
N VAL A 836 32.03 -24.93 -12.65
CA VAL A 836 31.55 -26.00 -11.76
C VAL A 836 32.23 -27.32 -12.08
N GLN A 837 32.77 -28.01 -11.06
CA GLN A 837 33.41 -29.32 -11.17
C GLN A 837 32.48 -30.40 -10.64
N ILE A 838 32.21 -31.39 -11.45
CA ILE A 838 31.37 -32.54 -11.11
C ILE A 838 32.27 -33.58 -10.42
N GLN A 839 32.13 -33.74 -9.10
CA GLN A 839 32.93 -34.72 -8.31
C GLN A 839 32.32 -36.10 -8.23
N ALA A 840 31.01 -36.32 -8.37
CA ALA A 840 30.32 -37.60 -8.54
C ALA A 840 28.95 -37.39 -9.15
N ALA A 841 28.53 -38.31 -10.02
CA ALA A 841 27.21 -38.24 -10.70
C ALA A 841 25.99 -38.30 -9.74
N GLU A 842 26.21 -38.74 -8.47
CA GLU A 842 25.18 -38.84 -7.43
C GLU A 842 25.06 -37.58 -6.54
N GLN A 843 25.87 -36.56 -6.73
CA GLN A 843 25.95 -35.38 -5.84
C GLN A 843 25.38 -34.09 -6.43
N ILE A 844 24.67 -34.12 -7.55
CA ILE A 844 23.82 -33.00 -7.93
C ILE A 844 22.55 -33.10 -7.08
N GLN A 845 22.68 -32.75 -5.79
CA GLN A 845 21.56 -32.42 -4.95
C GLN A 845 20.96 -31.10 -5.46
N GLU A 846 19.65 -30.97 -5.43
CA GLU A 846 19.00 -29.69 -5.58
C GLU A 846 19.78 -28.64 -4.78
N VAL A 847 20.14 -27.55 -5.43
CA VAL A 847 20.81 -26.43 -4.74
C VAL A 847 19.92 -26.06 -3.58
N GLU A 848 20.41 -26.20 -2.35
CA GLU A 848 19.66 -25.83 -1.15
C GLU A 848 19.15 -24.40 -1.34
N GLN A 849 17.84 -24.25 -1.33
CA GLN A 849 17.21 -22.95 -1.43
C GLN A 849 17.71 -22.08 -0.27
N PRO A 850 18.20 -20.87 -0.51
CA PRO A 850 18.56 -19.99 0.58
C PRO A 850 17.30 -19.75 1.42
N ALA A 851 17.30 -20.24 2.66
CA ALA A 851 16.24 -19.96 3.60
C ALA A 851 16.20 -18.44 3.82
N LEU A 852 15.11 -17.79 3.40
CA LEU A 852 14.90 -16.38 3.69
C LEU A 852 14.63 -16.25 5.20
N GLU A 853 15.66 -15.90 5.97
CA GLU A 853 15.53 -15.65 7.40
C GLU A 853 15.00 -14.22 7.66
N ASN A 854 14.17 -14.05 8.69
CA ASN A 854 13.64 -12.76 9.14
C ASN A 854 12.91 -11.95 8.06
N VAL A 855 12.04 -12.59 7.29
CA VAL A 855 11.21 -11.90 6.29
C VAL A 855 10.21 -10.99 6.99
N GLN A 856 10.22 -9.71 6.64
CA GLN A 856 9.27 -8.70 7.14
C GLN A 856 8.38 -8.22 5.99
N TYR A 857 7.10 -8.07 6.28
CA TYR A 857 6.10 -7.53 5.37
C TYR A 857 5.76 -6.10 5.81
N GLN A 858 6.01 -5.12 4.94
CA GLN A 858 5.84 -3.70 5.29
C GLN A 858 4.78 -3.07 4.40
N HIS A 859 3.76 -2.57 5.04
CA HIS A 859 2.82 -1.58 4.53
C HIS A 859 2.34 -0.76 5.73
N ALA A 860 2.05 0.54 5.56
CA ALA A 860 1.78 1.46 6.67
C ALA A 860 0.68 1.00 7.64
N GLU A 861 -0.31 0.24 7.17
CA GLU A 861 -1.37 -0.33 8.02
C GLU A 861 -1.00 -1.71 8.60
N PHE A 862 -0.10 -2.44 7.95
CA PHE A 862 0.34 -3.76 8.38
C PHE A 862 1.30 -3.66 9.58
N ASP A 863 2.13 -2.61 9.64
CA ASP A 863 3.01 -2.33 10.78
C ASP A 863 2.20 -2.02 12.06
N GLU A 864 1.04 -1.35 11.94
CA GLU A 864 0.16 -1.10 13.08
C GLU A 864 -0.52 -2.38 13.63
N ALA A 865 -0.71 -3.40 12.80
CA ALA A 865 -1.34 -4.66 13.18
C ALA A 865 -0.34 -5.69 13.79
N GLN A 866 0.96 -5.61 13.45
CA GLN A 866 1.98 -6.50 14.02
C GLN A 866 2.45 -6.07 15.43
N ASP A 867 2.32 -4.79 15.78
CA ASP A 867 2.68 -4.28 17.11
C ASP A 867 1.68 -4.67 18.23
N GLU A 868 0.63 -5.45 17.94
CA GLU A 868 -0.37 -5.92 18.92
C GLU A 868 -0.16 -7.36 19.43
N GLU A 869 1.03 -7.95 19.39
CA GLU A 869 1.35 -9.03 20.33
C GLU A 869 1.48 -8.44 21.73
N VAL A 870 0.38 -8.47 22.46
CA VAL A 870 0.27 -8.05 23.86
C VAL A 870 1.27 -8.84 24.69
N PRO A 871 2.34 -8.25 25.25
CA PRO A 871 3.09 -8.90 26.31
C PRO A 871 2.17 -9.05 27.53
N ALA A 872 2.17 -10.22 28.13
CA ALA A 872 1.45 -10.49 29.38
C ALA A 872 1.65 -9.34 30.38
N PRO A 873 0.63 -8.95 31.17
CA PRO A 873 0.67 -7.78 32.03
C PRO A 873 1.84 -7.85 33.00
N ALA A 874 2.85 -7.05 32.75
CA ALA A 874 3.90 -6.80 33.71
C ALA A 874 3.29 -6.09 34.94
N ALA A 875 3.64 -6.55 36.13
CA ALA A 875 3.20 -5.98 37.40
C ALA A 875 3.38 -4.43 37.40
N PRO A 876 2.48 -3.68 38.03
CA PRO A 876 2.49 -2.23 37.96
C PRO A 876 3.81 -1.67 38.49
N ALA A 877 4.55 -1.01 37.62
CA ALA A 877 5.75 -0.29 37.97
C ALA A 877 5.38 0.85 38.92
N GLN A 878 6.00 0.84 40.08
CA GLN A 878 5.86 1.92 41.06
C GLN A 878 6.35 3.25 40.44
N PRO A 879 5.67 4.37 40.67
CA PRO A 879 6.11 5.66 40.11
C PRO A 879 7.49 6.00 40.69
N MET A 880 8.45 6.21 39.77
CA MET A 880 9.78 6.72 40.14
C MET A 880 9.64 8.09 40.81
N GLN A 881 9.90 8.17 42.08
CA GLN A 881 10.04 9.44 42.80
C GLN A 881 11.30 10.14 42.31
N ASN A 882 11.13 11.33 41.77
CA ASN A 882 12.22 12.24 41.45
C ASN A 882 12.94 12.67 42.75
N LEU A 883 14.08 12.05 43.09
CA LEU A 883 14.89 12.30 44.27
C LEU A 883 15.85 13.48 44.10
N GLY A 884 15.60 14.41 43.21
CA GLY A 884 16.35 15.64 43.08
C GLY A 884 15.67 16.82 43.80
N PRO A 885 16.41 17.67 44.54
CA PRO A 885 15.80 18.85 45.14
C PRO A 885 15.26 19.76 44.05
N LYS A 886 13.97 20.14 44.11
CA LYS A 886 13.35 21.13 43.24
C LYS A 886 14.08 22.47 43.38
N VAL A 887 14.90 22.84 42.38
CA VAL A 887 15.60 24.11 42.36
C VAL A 887 14.67 25.19 41.82
N GLY A 888 14.39 26.20 42.60
CA GLY A 888 13.56 27.33 42.21
C GLY A 888 14.27 28.21 41.18
N ARG A 889 13.49 28.89 40.32
CA ARG A 889 13.99 29.73 39.21
C ARG A 889 15.03 30.81 39.67
N ASN A 890 14.95 31.27 40.94
CA ASN A 890 15.84 32.26 41.53
C ASN A 890 16.94 31.68 42.42
N ASP A 891 16.99 30.37 42.63
CA ASP A 891 17.99 29.73 43.47
C ASP A 891 19.36 29.64 42.74
N PRO A 892 20.46 29.48 43.49
CA PRO A 892 21.76 29.24 42.89
C PRO A 892 21.76 27.97 42.04
N CYS A 893 22.36 28.03 40.87
CA CYS A 893 22.39 26.87 39.99
C CYS A 893 23.23 25.73 40.55
N PRO A 894 22.77 24.49 40.60
CA PRO A 894 23.50 23.34 41.17
C PRO A 894 24.86 23.06 40.51
N CYS A 895 25.10 23.62 39.32
CA CYS A 895 26.35 23.44 38.59
C CYS A 895 27.55 24.17 39.19
N GLY A 896 27.39 24.92 40.30
CA GLY A 896 28.49 25.62 40.98
C GLY A 896 28.93 26.91 40.31
N SER A 897 28.24 27.41 39.28
CA SER A 897 28.58 28.62 38.52
C SER A 897 28.35 29.96 39.29
N GLY A 898 27.75 29.92 40.47
CA GLY A 898 27.39 31.11 41.25
C GLY A 898 26.24 31.96 40.66
N LYS A 899 25.70 31.59 39.50
CA LYS A 899 24.57 32.26 38.84
C LYS A 899 23.22 31.66 39.27
N LYS A 900 22.14 32.47 39.26
CA LYS A 900 20.78 31.96 39.51
C LYS A 900 20.37 30.97 38.39
N PHE A 901 19.58 29.97 38.75
CA PHE A 901 19.17 28.91 37.82
C PHE A 901 18.61 29.45 36.49
N LYS A 902 17.77 30.49 36.52
CA LYS A 902 17.21 31.18 35.35
C LYS A 902 18.23 31.87 34.43
N HIS A 903 19.44 32.08 34.89
CA HIS A 903 20.54 32.71 34.15
C HIS A 903 21.67 31.71 33.84
N CYS A 904 21.44 30.42 34.07
CA CYS A 904 22.38 29.34 33.80
C CYS A 904 21.64 28.20 33.08
N HIS A 905 21.37 27.10 33.73
CA HIS A 905 20.68 25.93 33.09
C HIS A 905 19.17 26.13 32.90
N GLY A 906 18.53 27.06 33.57
CA GLY A 906 17.12 27.43 33.34
C GLY A 906 16.90 28.60 32.38
N ALA A 907 17.90 29.01 31.59
CA ALA A 907 17.81 30.12 30.63
C ALA A 907 17.10 29.75 29.33
N LEU A 908 16.81 28.46 29.12
CA LEU A 908 16.20 27.89 27.89
C LEU A 908 14.84 27.24 28.15
N SER A 909 14.21 27.48 29.30
CA SER A 909 12.87 27.00 29.60
C SER A 909 11.88 28.18 29.68
#